data_3a35d3394d4af4b6132cfe1b88a44868
#
_entry.id   3a35d3394d4af4b6132cfe1b88a44868
#
_cell.length_a   1.000
_cell.length_b   1.000
_cell.length_c   1.000
_cell.angle_alpha   90.00
_cell.angle_beta   90.00
_cell.angle_gamma   90.00
#
_symmetry.space_group_name_H-M   'P 1'
#
loop_
_entity.id
_entity.type
_entity.pdbx_description
1 polymer ?
#
loop_
_entity_poly.entity_id
_entity_poly.type
_entity_poly.pdbx_seq_one_letter_code
_entity_poly.pdbx_strand_id
1 'polypeptide(L)'
;MDNPVTNAAVSTVADAATNAGTVFNGLDWFVIALFGLGMIATVWYSMRKKNESGKDYFLSGRDANWLQIGSSIYSSNIGSEHLVGLAGAGFVTGMAMAHWEMHGWLILVLGWAFVPLYDRMKIFTMPEFLELRFSRGSRNVLSLLTMASLVLTKIAATIYAGDVVIRTLLNVDSVNLLGHNVDIFWVIALGLAFTTGLYTIFGGMRVIMYTAVLQAPVLIFGSVCILYMGLHVLGHGSLADGWKATLSAAGKNVHLVRSIHDPDWPWLAILPGSAIIGFWYWCTDQYIVQRVLAGKNQQESRRGTILAAFFKLTPVFIFLVPGMVAFALTQTPGSGFTTGGDAAYTSLVAQGDAAYTSLVAQILPHGLRGMVACGMIVALMASLGSKFNASATLFTMDFYREWHPTASGRTEVIVGRIATAAIVFIGICWVLVIKSLHMPLYEYLQNVQGYLSPAIAVLFALGVFWKRATAPAALWAFVVGMLGGFGRLAADLIIARPINTLKGITDGNLSMLNYLVKGSVNVAAEKTQQIKDQIQEATSQMASALPLVKDQLAIKIQCLQQILGGTGITPDQYNEKKTIVEAALPALKTQLHEQWGLIFSFQQNIHWLYYCEGLLVVTAALMIIISLLTRAPDPKTVKYTYYGATPEEKAATRASWNAMDVVLSLIVVAVIVLFYIKFW
;
A
#
# COMPACT_ATOMS: atom_id res chain seq x y z
N MET A 1 -26.24 33.19 -17.86
CA MET A 1 -27.04 32.06 -18.41
C MET A 1 -26.74 30.87 -17.51
N ASP A 2 -27.62 30.65 -16.56
CA ASP A 2 -27.50 29.58 -15.57
C ASP A 2 -27.78 28.24 -16.26
N ASN A 3 -26.79 27.39 -16.31
CA ASN A 3 -26.92 26.06 -16.92
C ASN A 3 -27.56 25.11 -15.90
N PRO A 4 -28.76 24.54 -16.16
CA PRO A 4 -29.47 23.70 -15.19
C PRO A 4 -28.70 22.45 -14.74
N VAL A 5 -27.70 21.99 -15.52
CA VAL A 5 -26.83 20.85 -15.15
C VAL A 5 -25.80 21.23 -14.08
N THR A 6 -25.31 22.49 -14.06
CA THR A 6 -24.38 22.98 -13.04
C THR A 6 -25.07 23.20 -11.70
N ASN A 7 -26.32 23.69 -11.70
CA ASN A 7 -27.10 23.84 -10.49
C ASN A 7 -27.48 22.47 -9.89
N ALA A 8 -27.75 21.44 -10.73
CA ALA A 8 -28.03 20.10 -10.25
C ALA A 8 -26.78 19.43 -9.61
N ALA A 9 -25.59 19.64 -10.12
CA ALA A 9 -24.36 19.09 -9.54
C ALA A 9 -23.98 19.77 -8.22
N VAL A 10 -24.16 21.10 -8.13
CA VAL A 10 -23.91 21.88 -6.90
C VAL A 10 -25.01 21.61 -5.87
N SER A 11 -26.28 21.44 -6.29
CA SER A 11 -27.38 21.06 -5.40
C SER A 11 -27.20 19.63 -4.87
N THR A 12 -26.70 18.69 -5.66
CA THR A 12 -26.43 17.31 -5.20
C THR A 12 -25.33 17.25 -4.14
N VAL A 13 -24.32 18.12 -4.18
CA VAL A 13 -23.30 18.20 -3.11
C VAL A 13 -23.89 18.83 -1.85
N ALA A 14 -24.72 19.87 -1.99
CA ALA A 14 -25.41 20.51 -0.87
C ALA A 14 -26.49 19.59 -0.24
N ASP A 15 -27.23 18.84 -1.05
CA ASP A 15 -28.24 17.89 -0.61
C ASP A 15 -27.64 16.64 0.04
N ALA A 16 -26.47 16.20 -0.40
CA ALA A 16 -25.71 15.10 0.23
C ALA A 16 -25.18 15.48 1.61
N ALA A 17 -24.83 16.76 1.81
CA ALA A 17 -24.37 17.28 3.10
C ALA A 17 -25.49 17.45 4.14
N THR A 18 -26.75 17.51 3.70
CA THR A 18 -27.92 17.74 4.58
C THR A 18 -28.69 16.49 4.97
N ASN A 19 -28.46 15.34 4.30
CA ASN A 19 -29.12 14.08 4.61
C ASN A 19 -28.21 13.17 5.43
N ALA A 20 -28.44 13.10 6.74
CA ALA A 20 -27.87 12.11 7.68
C ALA A 20 -28.45 10.69 7.45
N GLY A 21 -28.62 10.29 6.19
CA GLY A 21 -29.00 8.95 5.75
C GLY A 21 -27.80 8.17 5.21
N THR A 22 -27.93 6.86 5.11
CA THR A 22 -26.90 5.98 4.51
C THR A 22 -26.43 6.55 3.17
N VAL A 23 -25.11 6.64 2.97
CA VAL A 23 -24.46 7.10 1.73
C VAL A 23 -24.95 6.33 0.49
N PHE A 24 -25.47 5.13 0.67
CA PHE A 24 -25.97 4.23 -0.36
C PHE A 24 -27.49 4.20 -0.43
N ASN A 25 -28.02 4.21 -1.66
CA ASN A 25 -29.44 3.98 -1.94
C ASN A 25 -29.69 2.57 -2.50
N GLY A 26 -30.95 2.28 -2.86
CA GLY A 26 -31.36 0.98 -3.40
C GLY A 26 -30.62 0.59 -4.69
N LEU A 27 -30.27 1.55 -5.55
CA LEU A 27 -29.53 1.30 -6.78
C LEU A 27 -28.06 0.92 -6.49
N ASP A 28 -27.44 1.57 -5.52
CA ASP A 28 -26.09 1.23 -5.08
C ASP A 28 -26.03 -0.19 -4.54
N TRP A 29 -26.98 -0.55 -3.67
CA TRP A 29 -27.09 -1.91 -3.12
C TRP A 29 -27.39 -2.96 -4.18
N PHE A 30 -28.20 -2.62 -5.20
CA PHE A 30 -28.44 -3.52 -6.34
C PHE A 30 -27.14 -3.79 -7.12
N VAL A 31 -26.35 -2.75 -7.42
CA VAL A 31 -25.07 -2.90 -8.12
C VAL A 31 -24.08 -3.71 -7.28
N ILE A 32 -24.02 -3.47 -5.97
CA ILE A 32 -23.20 -4.22 -5.02
C ILE A 32 -23.59 -5.71 -5.03
N ALA A 33 -24.89 -6.00 -4.96
CA ALA A 33 -25.38 -7.39 -4.99
C ALA A 33 -25.07 -8.08 -6.33
N LEU A 34 -25.29 -7.41 -7.45
CA LEU A 34 -25.01 -7.94 -8.79
C LEU A 34 -23.52 -8.28 -8.96
N PHE A 35 -22.64 -7.38 -8.53
CA PHE A 35 -21.21 -7.62 -8.55
C PHE A 35 -20.80 -8.78 -7.62
N GLY A 36 -21.36 -8.83 -6.41
CA GLY A 36 -21.17 -9.91 -5.46
C GLY A 36 -21.55 -11.27 -6.03
N LEU A 37 -22.68 -11.35 -6.73
CA LEU A 37 -23.11 -12.55 -7.44
C LEU A 37 -22.13 -12.94 -8.55
N GLY A 38 -21.60 -11.96 -9.31
CA GLY A 38 -20.55 -12.19 -10.31
C GLY A 38 -19.28 -12.75 -9.69
N MET A 39 -18.87 -12.25 -8.52
CA MET A 39 -17.74 -12.78 -7.75
C MET A 39 -17.98 -14.22 -7.30
N ILE A 40 -19.12 -14.50 -6.70
CA ILE A 40 -19.49 -15.86 -6.26
C ILE A 40 -19.50 -16.83 -7.44
N ALA A 41 -20.10 -16.45 -8.57
CA ALA A 41 -20.12 -17.25 -9.79
C ALA A 41 -18.70 -17.52 -10.31
N THR A 42 -17.82 -16.51 -10.29
CA THR A 42 -16.41 -16.65 -10.72
C THR A 42 -15.63 -17.60 -9.80
N VAL A 43 -15.82 -17.46 -8.47
CA VAL A 43 -15.23 -18.37 -7.47
C VAL A 43 -15.71 -19.79 -7.72
N TRP A 44 -17.02 -20.00 -7.84
CA TRP A 44 -17.61 -21.32 -8.09
C TRP A 44 -17.10 -21.93 -9.41
N TYR A 45 -17.06 -21.15 -10.49
CA TYR A 45 -16.53 -21.61 -11.78
C TYR A 45 -15.06 -22.05 -11.67
N SER A 46 -14.23 -21.25 -11.00
CA SER A 46 -12.80 -21.53 -10.85
C SER A 46 -12.52 -22.76 -9.98
N MET A 47 -13.42 -23.08 -9.02
CA MET A 47 -13.31 -24.23 -8.12
C MET A 47 -13.75 -25.55 -8.75
N ARG A 48 -14.38 -25.56 -9.94
CA ARG A 48 -14.75 -26.79 -10.66
C ARG A 48 -13.54 -27.66 -10.98
N LYS A 49 -12.38 -27.05 -11.22
CA LYS A 49 -11.12 -27.75 -11.44
C LYS A 49 -10.47 -28.05 -10.09
N LYS A 50 -10.37 -29.31 -9.72
CA LYS A 50 -9.83 -29.75 -8.41
C LYS A 50 -8.36 -29.39 -8.26
N ASN A 51 -7.96 -29.08 -7.03
CA ASN A 51 -6.58 -28.92 -6.62
C ASN A 51 -6.07 -30.25 -6.07
N GLU A 52 -5.30 -31.00 -6.84
CA GLU A 52 -4.81 -32.33 -6.47
C GLU A 52 -3.35 -32.31 -5.99
N SER A 53 -2.63 -31.23 -6.27
CA SER A 53 -1.22 -31.07 -5.92
C SER A 53 -0.92 -29.66 -5.44
N GLY A 54 0.22 -29.47 -4.77
CA GLY A 54 0.73 -28.14 -4.43
C GLY A 54 0.89 -27.23 -5.66
N LYS A 55 1.26 -27.80 -6.82
CA LYS A 55 1.32 -27.07 -8.09
C LYS A 55 -0.05 -26.50 -8.49
N ASP A 56 -1.13 -27.28 -8.33
CA ASP A 56 -2.48 -26.82 -8.67
C ASP A 56 -2.97 -25.74 -7.71
N TYR A 57 -2.69 -25.92 -6.42
CA TYR A 57 -3.16 -25.02 -5.37
C TYR A 57 -2.40 -23.69 -5.34
N PHE A 58 -1.06 -23.75 -5.38
CA PHE A 58 -0.21 -22.56 -5.22
C PHE A 58 0.18 -21.87 -6.53
N LEU A 59 0.17 -22.57 -7.66
CA LEU A 59 0.55 -22.05 -8.97
C LEU A 59 -0.54 -22.22 -10.04
N SER A 60 -1.80 -22.44 -9.63
CA SER A 60 -2.92 -22.62 -10.59
C SER A 60 -2.66 -23.73 -11.64
N GLY A 61 -1.84 -24.73 -11.29
CA GLY A 61 -1.42 -25.78 -12.23
C GLY A 61 -0.41 -25.33 -13.30
N ARG A 62 0.07 -24.09 -13.23
CA ARG A 62 0.85 -23.40 -14.30
C ARG A 62 0.08 -23.37 -15.62
N ASP A 63 -1.17 -22.93 -15.58
CA ASP A 63 -2.09 -22.90 -16.72
C ASP A 63 -2.66 -21.48 -16.98
N ALA A 64 -2.11 -20.48 -16.27
CA ALA A 64 -2.57 -19.10 -16.37
C ALA A 64 -2.14 -18.45 -17.69
N ASN A 65 -3.08 -17.73 -18.31
CA ASN A 65 -2.83 -16.94 -19.50
C ASN A 65 -2.41 -15.49 -19.16
N TRP A 66 -1.97 -14.74 -20.16
CA TRP A 66 -1.47 -13.37 -20.01
C TRP A 66 -2.47 -12.40 -19.36
N LEU A 67 -3.78 -12.54 -19.67
CA LEU A 67 -4.82 -11.70 -19.12
C LEU A 67 -5.00 -11.95 -17.63
N GLN A 68 -5.03 -13.21 -17.21
CA GLN A 68 -5.10 -13.61 -15.80
C GLN A 68 -3.88 -13.15 -15.02
N ILE A 69 -2.67 -13.30 -15.60
CA ILE A 69 -1.42 -12.87 -14.97
C ILE A 69 -1.40 -11.35 -14.80
N GLY A 70 -1.65 -10.60 -15.88
CA GLY A 70 -1.61 -9.14 -15.86
C GLY A 70 -2.65 -8.54 -14.92
N SER A 71 -3.91 -9.00 -15.00
CA SER A 71 -4.99 -8.58 -14.12
C SER A 71 -4.70 -8.95 -12.66
N SER A 72 -4.13 -10.15 -12.41
CA SER A 72 -3.83 -10.59 -11.05
C SER A 72 -2.66 -9.81 -10.43
N ILE A 73 -1.61 -9.51 -11.19
CA ILE A 73 -0.52 -8.63 -10.71
C ILE A 73 -1.10 -7.26 -10.33
N TYR A 74 -1.91 -6.67 -11.20
CA TYR A 74 -2.54 -5.37 -10.97
C TYR A 74 -3.46 -5.39 -9.74
N SER A 75 -4.46 -6.27 -9.71
CA SER A 75 -5.42 -6.34 -8.60
C SER A 75 -4.77 -6.70 -7.26
N SER A 76 -3.67 -7.47 -7.27
CA SER A 76 -2.92 -7.78 -6.05
C SER A 76 -2.10 -6.58 -5.55
N ASN A 77 -1.61 -5.74 -6.47
CA ASN A 77 -0.88 -4.52 -6.13
C ASN A 77 -1.83 -3.43 -5.60
N ILE A 78 -2.99 -3.25 -6.24
CA ILE A 78 -3.96 -2.25 -5.80
C ILE A 78 -4.65 -2.73 -4.52
N GLY A 79 -4.45 -2.03 -3.45
CA GLY A 79 -5.01 -2.34 -2.13
C GLY A 79 -5.06 -1.09 -1.26
N SER A 80 -4.91 -1.28 0.03
CA SER A 80 -4.86 -0.21 1.03
C SER A 80 -3.83 0.87 0.71
N GLU A 81 -2.69 0.44 0.19
CA GLU A 81 -1.56 1.28 -0.18
C GLU A 81 -1.95 2.33 -1.25
N HIS A 82 -2.97 2.04 -2.07
CA HIS A 82 -3.43 2.94 -3.13
C HIS A 82 -4.69 3.70 -2.75
N LEU A 83 -5.69 2.99 -2.20
CA LEU A 83 -7.00 3.56 -1.90
C LEU A 83 -6.96 4.61 -0.78
N VAL A 84 -6.15 4.35 0.23
CA VAL A 84 -5.95 5.24 1.37
C VAL A 84 -4.60 5.95 1.24
N GLY A 85 -3.52 5.17 1.08
CA GLY A 85 -2.16 5.71 1.13
C GLY A 85 -1.80 6.61 -0.03
N LEU A 86 -1.94 6.15 -1.29
CA LEU A 86 -1.54 6.94 -2.45
C LEU A 86 -2.45 8.15 -2.69
N ALA A 87 -3.76 7.98 -2.50
CA ALA A 87 -4.70 9.10 -2.59
C ALA A 87 -4.47 10.12 -1.47
N GLY A 88 -4.21 9.64 -0.24
CA GLY A 88 -3.83 10.48 0.89
C GLY A 88 -2.52 11.23 0.65
N ALA A 89 -1.52 10.57 0.08
CA ALA A 89 -0.28 11.22 -0.32
C ALA A 89 -0.49 12.28 -1.41
N GLY A 90 -1.37 12.01 -2.39
CA GLY A 90 -1.78 13.00 -3.38
C GLY A 90 -2.40 14.24 -2.75
N PHE A 91 -3.22 14.05 -1.72
CA PHE A 91 -3.85 15.13 -0.95
C PHE A 91 -2.81 15.96 -0.16
N VAL A 92 -1.86 15.31 0.52
CA VAL A 92 -0.90 15.97 1.44
C VAL A 92 0.35 16.46 0.71
N THR A 93 0.94 15.62 -0.14
CA THR A 93 2.27 15.86 -0.74
C THR A 93 2.25 16.05 -2.25
N GLY A 94 1.11 15.83 -2.90
CA GLY A 94 0.97 16.01 -4.34
C GLY A 94 1.67 14.93 -5.17
N MET A 95 2.37 15.32 -6.25
CA MET A 95 2.86 14.42 -7.31
C MET A 95 4.09 13.59 -6.93
N ALA A 96 4.81 13.92 -5.85
CA ALA A 96 6.09 13.25 -5.52
C ALA A 96 5.98 11.71 -5.41
N MET A 97 4.83 11.19 -4.95
CA MET A 97 4.62 9.74 -4.82
C MET A 97 4.43 9.01 -6.15
N ALA A 98 4.27 9.73 -7.27
CA ALA A 98 4.15 9.10 -8.58
C ALA A 98 5.40 8.30 -9.00
N HIS A 99 6.57 8.55 -8.40
CA HIS A 99 7.78 7.75 -8.66
C HIS A 99 7.55 6.25 -8.48
N TRP A 100 6.82 5.84 -7.41
CA TRP A 100 6.49 4.43 -7.17
C TRP A 100 5.52 3.85 -8.19
N GLU A 101 4.64 4.70 -8.72
CA GLU A 101 3.66 4.27 -9.72
C GLU A 101 4.26 4.17 -11.12
N MET A 102 5.32 4.91 -11.39
CA MET A 102 6.08 4.82 -12.65
C MET A 102 6.99 3.58 -12.74
N HIS A 103 6.91 2.61 -11.83
CA HIS A 103 7.68 1.36 -11.84
C HIS A 103 7.24 0.35 -12.91
N GLY A 104 6.39 0.72 -13.87
CA GLY A 104 6.06 -0.13 -15.01
C GLY A 104 7.29 -0.70 -15.72
N TRP A 105 8.39 0.05 -15.81
CA TRP A 105 9.66 -0.44 -16.37
C TRP A 105 10.28 -1.61 -15.57
N LEU A 106 10.11 -1.65 -14.24
CA LEU A 106 10.59 -2.78 -13.41
C LEU A 106 9.76 -4.05 -13.65
N ILE A 107 8.45 -3.90 -13.92
CA ILE A 107 7.61 -5.03 -14.32
C ILE A 107 8.05 -5.55 -15.70
N LEU A 108 8.50 -4.67 -16.59
CA LEU A 108 9.11 -5.11 -17.85
C LEU A 108 10.43 -5.85 -17.60
N VAL A 109 11.27 -5.40 -16.66
CA VAL A 109 12.49 -6.14 -16.25
C VAL A 109 12.12 -7.54 -15.74
N LEU A 110 11.06 -7.69 -14.93
CA LEU A 110 10.55 -9.01 -14.53
C LEU A 110 10.23 -9.86 -15.76
N GLY A 111 9.49 -9.33 -16.75
CA GLY A 111 9.06 -10.05 -17.95
C GLY A 111 10.20 -10.45 -18.88
N TRP A 112 11.17 -9.55 -19.09
CA TRP A 112 12.23 -9.75 -20.06
C TRP A 112 13.47 -10.46 -19.50
N ALA A 113 13.84 -10.19 -18.25
CA ALA A 113 15.05 -10.75 -17.65
C ALA A 113 14.77 -11.95 -16.73
N PHE A 114 13.74 -11.85 -15.87
CA PHE A 114 13.49 -12.84 -14.82
C PHE A 114 12.56 -13.98 -15.25
N VAL A 115 11.54 -13.72 -16.07
CA VAL A 115 10.63 -14.77 -16.57
C VAL A 115 11.38 -15.93 -17.25
N PRO A 116 12.32 -15.69 -18.18
CA PRO A 116 13.08 -16.78 -18.79
C PRO A 116 13.89 -17.60 -17.77
N LEU A 117 14.45 -16.94 -16.76
CA LEU A 117 15.21 -17.60 -15.70
C LEU A 117 14.29 -18.44 -14.80
N TYR A 118 13.20 -17.87 -14.31
CA TYR A 118 12.30 -18.55 -13.41
C TYR A 118 11.54 -19.71 -14.09
N ASP A 119 11.17 -19.53 -15.35
CA ASP A 119 10.54 -20.63 -16.11
C ASP A 119 11.51 -21.81 -16.33
N ARG A 120 12.78 -21.53 -16.59
CA ARG A 120 13.84 -22.56 -16.71
C ARG A 120 14.04 -23.34 -15.42
N MET A 121 13.99 -22.65 -14.27
CA MET A 121 14.24 -23.24 -12.96
C MET A 121 13.02 -23.99 -12.41
N LYS A 122 11.82 -23.70 -12.92
CA LYS A 122 10.54 -24.26 -12.44
C LYS A 122 10.32 -24.17 -10.93
N ILE A 123 10.83 -23.10 -10.30
CA ILE A 123 10.70 -22.84 -8.87
C ILE A 123 9.25 -22.59 -8.45
N PHE A 124 8.94 -22.85 -7.18
CA PHE A 124 7.67 -22.55 -6.54
C PHE A 124 7.71 -21.24 -5.76
N THR A 125 8.87 -20.97 -5.16
CA THR A 125 9.05 -19.83 -4.28
C THR A 125 10.31 -19.04 -4.65
N MET A 126 10.32 -17.76 -4.30
CA MET A 126 11.49 -16.92 -4.53
C MET A 126 12.68 -17.33 -3.66
N PRO A 127 12.49 -17.72 -2.39
CA PRO A 127 13.58 -18.29 -1.59
C PRO A 127 14.19 -19.57 -2.17
N GLU A 128 13.43 -20.41 -2.88
CA GLU A 128 13.95 -21.60 -3.56
C GLU A 128 15.03 -21.25 -4.61
N PHE A 129 14.90 -20.07 -5.26
CA PHE A 129 15.99 -19.56 -6.13
C PHE A 129 17.29 -19.39 -5.36
N LEU A 130 17.24 -18.85 -4.13
CA LEU A 130 18.45 -18.64 -3.32
C LEU A 130 19.09 -19.97 -2.89
N GLU A 131 18.30 -21.02 -2.66
CA GLU A 131 18.85 -22.34 -2.39
C GLU A 131 19.61 -22.91 -3.59
N LEU A 132 18.97 -22.88 -4.76
CA LEU A 132 19.59 -23.39 -6.00
C LEU A 132 20.84 -22.61 -6.38
N ARG A 133 20.86 -21.32 -6.12
CA ARG A 133 21.97 -20.42 -6.49
C ARG A 133 23.07 -20.34 -5.43
N PHE A 134 22.71 -20.38 -4.15
CA PHE A 134 23.62 -20.15 -3.03
C PHE A 134 23.57 -21.28 -1.99
N SER A 135 22.56 -21.27 -1.11
CA SER A 135 22.45 -22.24 -0.02
C SER A 135 21.06 -22.35 0.56
N ARG A 136 20.79 -23.49 1.20
CA ARG A 136 19.55 -23.73 1.98
C ARG A 136 19.37 -22.73 3.12
N GLY A 137 20.46 -22.31 3.78
CA GLY A 137 20.39 -21.30 4.83
C GLY A 137 19.85 -19.97 4.32
N SER A 138 20.25 -19.52 3.13
CA SER A 138 19.74 -18.31 2.50
C SER A 138 18.24 -18.42 2.17
N ARG A 139 17.78 -19.60 1.72
CA ARG A 139 16.35 -19.89 1.49
C ARG A 139 15.55 -19.73 2.79
N ASN A 140 15.94 -20.45 3.84
CA ASN A 140 15.15 -20.49 5.09
C ASN A 140 15.04 -19.11 5.76
N VAL A 141 16.12 -18.35 5.77
CA VAL A 141 16.11 -16.99 6.33
C VAL A 141 15.21 -16.08 5.51
N LEU A 142 15.29 -16.10 4.17
CA LEU A 142 14.42 -15.27 3.33
C LEU A 142 12.94 -15.67 3.46
N SER A 143 12.64 -16.97 3.49
CA SER A 143 11.26 -17.47 3.64
C SER A 143 10.64 -17.01 4.95
N LEU A 144 11.37 -17.13 6.06
CA LEU A 144 10.91 -16.68 7.38
C LEU A 144 10.66 -15.17 7.41
N LEU A 145 11.61 -14.39 6.90
CA LEU A 145 11.51 -12.93 6.87
C LEU A 145 10.37 -12.45 5.97
N THR A 146 10.24 -13.04 4.77
CA THR A 146 9.16 -12.68 3.85
C THR A 146 7.79 -13.02 4.44
N MET A 147 7.64 -14.21 5.05
CA MET A 147 6.40 -14.62 5.68
C MET A 147 6.06 -13.71 6.87
N ALA A 148 7.03 -13.40 7.73
CA ALA A 148 6.85 -12.47 8.84
C ALA A 148 6.45 -11.06 8.34
N SER A 149 7.14 -10.53 7.34
CA SER A 149 6.80 -9.24 6.73
C SER A 149 5.39 -9.23 6.15
N LEU A 150 4.98 -10.27 5.42
CA LEU A 150 3.63 -10.36 4.86
C LEU A 150 2.56 -10.33 5.96
N VAL A 151 2.75 -11.11 7.02
CA VAL A 151 1.76 -11.24 8.11
C VAL A 151 1.74 -10.00 8.99
N LEU A 152 2.90 -9.58 9.48
CA LEU A 152 3.00 -8.53 10.51
C LEU A 152 2.81 -7.12 9.95
N THR A 153 3.07 -6.90 8.65
CA THR A 153 2.92 -5.57 8.05
C THR A 153 1.76 -5.52 7.05
N LYS A 154 1.88 -6.23 5.93
CA LYS A 154 1.00 -6.05 4.77
C LYS A 154 -0.44 -6.54 5.00
N ILE A 155 -0.63 -7.69 5.69
CA ILE A 155 -1.98 -8.24 5.95
C ILE A 155 -2.74 -7.33 6.89
N ALA A 156 -2.15 -7.02 8.04
CA ALA A 156 -2.79 -6.20 9.05
C ALA A 156 -3.07 -4.77 8.57
N ALA A 157 -2.13 -4.17 7.80
CA ALA A 157 -2.34 -2.88 7.17
C ALA A 157 -3.51 -2.88 6.17
N THR A 158 -3.68 -3.97 5.41
CA THR A 158 -4.80 -4.09 4.46
C THR A 158 -6.15 -4.17 5.19
N ILE A 159 -6.20 -4.88 6.31
CA ILE A 159 -7.42 -4.97 7.14
C ILE A 159 -7.74 -3.62 7.78
N TYR A 160 -6.74 -2.92 8.33
CA TYR A 160 -6.92 -1.57 8.90
C TYR A 160 -7.44 -0.56 7.88
N ALA A 161 -6.88 -0.56 6.68
CA ALA A 161 -7.37 0.32 5.62
C ALA A 161 -8.79 -0.04 5.15
N GLY A 162 -9.19 -1.31 5.27
CA GLY A 162 -10.56 -1.73 5.06
C GLY A 162 -11.54 -1.03 6.01
N ASP A 163 -11.14 -0.81 7.26
CA ASP A 163 -11.93 -0.03 8.22
C ASP A 163 -12.10 1.42 7.74
N VAL A 164 -11.00 2.09 7.39
CA VAL A 164 -11.06 3.49 6.89
C VAL A 164 -12.01 3.61 5.69
N VAL A 165 -11.89 2.70 4.73
CA VAL A 165 -12.74 2.70 3.53
C VAL A 165 -14.21 2.48 3.85
N ILE A 166 -14.52 1.41 4.57
CA ILE A 166 -15.91 0.99 4.78
C ILE A 166 -16.61 1.90 5.79
N ARG A 167 -15.90 2.32 6.86
CA ARG A 167 -16.44 3.28 7.85
C ARG A 167 -16.84 4.60 7.19
N THR A 168 -15.99 5.14 6.31
CA THR A 168 -16.28 6.38 5.58
C THR A 168 -17.45 6.20 4.59
N LEU A 169 -17.55 5.04 3.92
CA LEU A 169 -18.62 4.78 2.95
C LEU A 169 -19.96 4.51 3.62
N LEU A 170 -19.97 3.83 4.76
CA LEU A 170 -21.21 3.51 5.49
C LEU A 170 -21.64 4.64 6.43
N ASN A 171 -20.72 5.53 6.81
CA ASN A 171 -20.93 6.57 7.82
C ASN A 171 -21.47 5.99 9.14
N VAL A 172 -20.89 4.87 9.61
CA VAL A 172 -21.32 4.14 10.80
C VAL A 172 -20.12 3.82 11.66
N ASP A 173 -20.17 4.13 12.95
CA ASP A 173 -19.08 3.86 13.90
C ASP A 173 -19.29 2.57 14.71
N SER A 174 -20.54 2.20 14.95
CA SER A 174 -20.88 0.98 15.71
C SER A 174 -22.15 0.33 15.19
N VAL A 175 -22.26 -0.98 15.40
CA VAL A 175 -23.42 -1.79 15.02
C VAL A 175 -23.89 -2.55 16.25
N ASN A 176 -25.21 -2.58 16.49
CA ASN A 176 -25.81 -3.40 17.55
C ASN A 176 -25.85 -4.87 17.07
N LEU A 177 -25.00 -5.70 17.63
CA LEU A 177 -24.95 -7.14 17.35
C LEU A 177 -25.41 -7.90 18.62
N LEU A 178 -26.50 -8.60 18.53
CA LEU A 178 -27.06 -9.41 19.63
C LEU A 178 -27.24 -8.63 20.95
N GLY A 179 -27.60 -7.34 20.89
CA GLY A 179 -27.80 -6.48 22.05
C GLY A 179 -26.52 -5.79 22.58
N HIS A 180 -25.37 -6.04 21.98
CA HIS A 180 -24.11 -5.39 22.30
C HIS A 180 -23.71 -4.38 21.21
N ASN A 181 -23.27 -3.19 21.62
CA ASN A 181 -22.76 -2.18 20.71
C ASN A 181 -21.30 -2.52 20.35
N VAL A 182 -21.08 -3.03 19.13
CA VAL A 182 -19.78 -3.47 18.63
C VAL A 182 -19.22 -2.39 17.71
N ASP A 183 -17.96 -1.96 17.92
CA ASP A 183 -17.26 -1.07 16.98
C ASP A 183 -17.25 -1.71 15.59
N ILE A 184 -17.69 -0.96 14.57
CA ILE A 184 -17.79 -1.40 13.19
C ILE A 184 -16.46 -1.96 12.66
N PHE A 185 -15.33 -1.49 13.20
CA PHE A 185 -13.99 -1.99 12.90
C PHE A 185 -13.90 -3.53 12.97
N TRP A 186 -14.45 -4.13 14.05
CA TRP A 186 -14.38 -5.58 14.22
C TRP A 186 -15.23 -6.33 13.19
N VAL A 187 -16.39 -5.78 12.86
CA VAL A 187 -17.27 -6.37 11.84
C VAL A 187 -16.59 -6.35 10.48
N ILE A 188 -15.94 -5.24 10.16
CA ILE A 188 -15.21 -5.06 8.90
C ILE A 188 -13.97 -5.97 8.85
N ALA A 189 -13.14 -5.93 9.90
CA ALA A 189 -11.91 -6.70 9.97
C ALA A 189 -12.17 -8.21 9.86
N LEU A 190 -13.13 -8.71 10.63
CA LEU A 190 -13.53 -10.12 10.61
C LEU A 190 -14.21 -10.48 9.29
N GLY A 191 -15.12 -9.64 8.80
CA GLY A 191 -15.84 -9.86 7.54
C GLY A 191 -14.89 -9.93 6.34
N LEU A 192 -13.96 -8.98 6.23
CA LEU A 192 -12.98 -8.92 5.16
C LEU A 192 -12.00 -10.11 5.20
N ALA A 193 -11.43 -10.38 6.38
CA ALA A 193 -10.48 -11.47 6.56
C ALA A 193 -11.13 -12.84 6.38
N PHE A 194 -12.32 -13.05 6.95
CA PHE A 194 -13.06 -14.32 6.84
C PHE A 194 -13.49 -14.59 5.40
N THR A 195 -14.14 -13.63 4.74
CA THR A 195 -14.61 -13.80 3.35
C THR A 195 -13.45 -14.06 2.41
N THR A 196 -12.36 -13.27 2.55
CA THR A 196 -11.15 -13.44 1.72
C THR A 196 -10.45 -14.76 2.04
N GLY A 197 -10.32 -15.09 3.32
CA GLY A 197 -9.73 -16.35 3.78
C GLY A 197 -10.48 -17.55 3.24
N LEU A 198 -11.81 -17.52 3.29
CA LEU A 198 -12.67 -18.62 2.86
C LEU A 198 -12.42 -19.01 1.40
N TYR A 199 -12.53 -18.07 0.46
CA TYR A 199 -12.30 -18.39 -0.94
C TYR A 199 -10.84 -18.74 -1.26
N THR A 200 -9.88 -18.16 -0.52
CA THR A 200 -8.46 -18.46 -0.68
C THR A 200 -8.13 -19.85 -0.18
N ILE A 201 -8.65 -20.28 0.99
CA ILE A 201 -8.47 -21.62 1.57
C ILE A 201 -8.96 -22.69 0.62
N PHE A 202 -10.13 -22.50 0.02
CA PHE A 202 -10.72 -23.52 -0.86
C PHE A 202 -10.20 -23.47 -2.29
N GLY A 203 -9.95 -22.27 -2.82
CA GLY A 203 -9.64 -22.06 -4.23
C GLY A 203 -8.16 -21.90 -4.57
N GLY A 204 -7.34 -21.43 -3.62
CA GLY A 204 -5.92 -21.18 -3.84
C GLY A 204 -5.65 -20.10 -4.91
N MET A 205 -4.50 -20.20 -5.58
CA MET A 205 -4.08 -19.23 -6.60
C MET A 205 -5.06 -19.14 -7.79
N ARG A 206 -5.71 -20.23 -8.15
CA ARG A 206 -6.63 -20.24 -9.31
C ARG A 206 -7.78 -19.26 -9.11
N VAL A 207 -8.44 -19.30 -7.95
CA VAL A 207 -9.53 -18.38 -7.65
C VAL A 207 -9.04 -16.94 -7.69
N ILE A 208 -7.87 -16.64 -7.11
CA ILE A 208 -7.28 -15.30 -7.11
C ILE A 208 -7.08 -14.79 -8.55
N MET A 209 -6.59 -15.64 -9.45
CA MET A 209 -6.36 -15.25 -10.85
C MET A 209 -7.64 -15.03 -11.64
N TYR A 210 -8.66 -15.86 -11.43
CA TYR A 210 -9.95 -15.70 -12.12
C TYR A 210 -10.73 -14.48 -11.62
N THR A 211 -10.77 -14.27 -10.31
CA THR A 211 -11.45 -13.10 -9.74
C THR A 211 -10.77 -11.80 -10.15
N ALA A 212 -9.45 -11.79 -10.29
CA ALA A 212 -8.69 -10.60 -10.72
C ALA A 212 -9.11 -10.10 -12.11
N VAL A 213 -9.48 -10.98 -13.04
CA VAL A 213 -9.96 -10.60 -14.38
C VAL A 213 -11.27 -9.81 -14.31
N LEU A 214 -12.14 -10.12 -13.34
CA LEU A 214 -13.36 -9.36 -13.11
C LEU A 214 -13.09 -8.04 -12.32
N GLN A 215 -12.16 -8.09 -11.39
CA GLN A 215 -11.85 -6.99 -10.47
C GLN A 215 -11.15 -5.82 -11.15
N ALA A 216 -10.12 -6.10 -11.97
CA ALA A 216 -9.29 -5.06 -12.56
C ALA A 216 -10.08 -4.06 -13.44
N PRO A 217 -10.97 -4.48 -14.36
CA PRO A 217 -11.77 -3.55 -15.15
C PRO A 217 -12.71 -2.69 -14.29
N VAL A 218 -13.37 -3.27 -13.29
CA VAL A 218 -14.31 -2.55 -12.40
C VAL A 218 -13.57 -1.48 -11.60
N LEU A 219 -12.38 -1.82 -11.09
CA LEU A 219 -11.56 -0.89 -10.34
C LEU A 219 -11.07 0.27 -11.22
N ILE A 220 -10.55 -0.03 -12.43
CA ILE A 220 -10.08 1.01 -13.36
C ILE A 220 -11.22 1.91 -13.78
N PHE A 221 -12.34 1.34 -14.23
CA PHE A 221 -13.48 2.11 -14.71
C PHE A 221 -14.06 3.00 -13.62
N GLY A 222 -14.27 2.44 -12.40
CA GLY A 222 -14.79 3.20 -11.27
C GLY A 222 -13.89 4.36 -10.89
N SER A 223 -12.58 4.13 -10.87
CA SER A 223 -11.61 5.18 -10.52
C SER A 223 -11.46 6.25 -11.61
N VAL A 224 -11.63 5.90 -12.89
CA VAL A 224 -11.72 6.87 -13.98
C VAL A 224 -12.97 7.75 -13.83
N CYS A 225 -14.11 7.17 -13.40
CA CYS A 225 -15.31 7.95 -13.10
C CYS A 225 -15.07 8.96 -11.96
N ILE A 226 -14.33 8.59 -10.91
CA ILE A 226 -13.99 9.51 -9.82
C ILE A 226 -13.13 10.67 -10.35
N LEU A 227 -12.09 10.38 -11.12
CA LEU A 227 -11.24 11.41 -11.72
C LEU A 227 -12.06 12.36 -12.60
N TYR A 228 -12.88 11.79 -13.48
CA TYR A 228 -13.74 12.58 -14.38
C TYR A 228 -14.67 13.49 -13.58
N MET A 229 -15.44 12.92 -12.66
CA MET A 229 -16.42 13.68 -11.87
C MET A 229 -15.75 14.70 -10.94
N GLY A 230 -14.65 14.34 -10.32
CA GLY A 230 -13.87 15.25 -9.46
C GLY A 230 -13.38 16.48 -10.23
N LEU A 231 -12.77 16.28 -11.41
CA LEU A 231 -12.33 17.38 -12.27
C LEU A 231 -13.50 18.20 -12.81
N HIS A 232 -14.62 17.55 -13.17
CA HIS A 232 -15.82 18.22 -13.68
C HIS A 232 -16.45 19.12 -12.62
N VAL A 233 -16.55 18.66 -11.37
CA VAL A 233 -17.07 19.45 -10.24
C VAL A 233 -16.14 20.63 -9.94
N LEU A 234 -14.83 20.37 -9.80
CA LEU A 234 -13.83 21.41 -9.49
C LEU A 234 -13.72 22.47 -10.59
N GLY A 235 -13.92 22.08 -11.86
CA GLY A 235 -13.86 22.97 -13.02
C GLY A 235 -15.21 23.54 -13.44
N HIS A 236 -16.25 23.45 -12.62
CA HIS A 236 -17.59 23.96 -12.93
C HIS A 236 -18.12 23.50 -14.31
N GLY A 237 -17.92 22.23 -14.63
CA GLY A 237 -18.33 21.61 -15.90
C GLY A 237 -17.20 21.45 -16.94
N SER A 238 -16.03 22.06 -16.73
CA SER A 238 -14.88 21.96 -17.65
C SER A 238 -13.77 21.09 -17.05
N LEU A 239 -13.43 20.00 -17.70
CA LEU A 239 -12.31 19.14 -17.28
C LEU A 239 -10.95 19.86 -17.33
N ALA A 240 -10.77 20.73 -18.33
CA ALA A 240 -9.54 21.49 -18.50
C ALA A 240 -9.33 22.50 -17.37
N ASP A 241 -10.40 23.16 -16.95
CA ASP A 241 -10.33 24.13 -15.85
C ASP A 241 -10.21 23.42 -14.49
N GLY A 242 -10.89 22.27 -14.30
CA GLY A 242 -10.69 21.39 -13.14
C GLY A 242 -9.24 20.91 -13.02
N TRP A 243 -8.63 20.52 -14.13
CA TRP A 243 -7.22 20.15 -14.16
C TRP A 243 -6.30 21.32 -13.80
N LYS A 244 -6.52 22.51 -14.38
CA LYS A 244 -5.75 23.73 -14.05
C LYS A 244 -5.92 24.09 -12.57
N ALA A 245 -7.13 24.04 -12.03
CA ALA A 245 -7.41 24.31 -10.63
C ALA A 245 -6.70 23.31 -9.70
N THR A 246 -6.68 22.03 -10.04
CA THR A 246 -5.93 20.99 -9.33
C THR A 246 -4.44 21.31 -9.27
N LEU A 247 -3.83 21.64 -10.41
CA LEU A 247 -2.41 21.98 -10.48
C LEU A 247 -2.10 23.28 -9.73
N SER A 248 -2.96 24.29 -9.83
CA SER A 248 -2.82 25.55 -9.13
C SER A 248 -2.89 25.39 -7.61
N ALA A 249 -3.85 24.59 -7.11
CA ALA A 249 -3.98 24.29 -5.69
C ALA A 249 -2.76 23.51 -5.14
N ALA A 250 -2.21 22.60 -5.93
CA ALA A 250 -1.02 21.83 -5.55
C ALA A 250 0.26 22.70 -5.51
N GLY A 251 0.32 23.79 -6.28
CA GLY A 251 1.47 24.71 -6.30
C GLY A 251 2.79 23.98 -6.58
N LYS A 252 3.80 24.13 -5.71
CA LYS A 252 5.10 23.45 -5.85
C LYS A 252 5.02 21.91 -5.79
N ASN A 253 3.94 21.36 -5.24
CA ASN A 253 3.72 19.93 -5.10
C ASN A 253 3.33 19.24 -6.41
N VAL A 254 3.22 19.98 -7.52
CA VAL A 254 3.02 19.42 -8.89
C VAL A 254 4.28 18.73 -9.40
N HIS A 255 5.48 19.14 -8.94
CA HIS A 255 6.73 18.61 -9.45
C HIS A 255 7.08 17.25 -8.85
N LEU A 256 7.48 16.31 -9.72
CA LEU A 256 8.04 15.01 -9.33
C LEU A 256 9.43 15.17 -8.72
N VAL A 257 10.26 15.95 -9.39
CA VAL A 257 11.67 16.15 -9.02
C VAL A 257 11.75 17.41 -8.16
N ARG A 258 11.95 17.21 -6.87
CA ARG A 258 12.07 18.28 -5.90
C ARG A 258 13.54 18.56 -5.61
N SER A 259 13.83 19.69 -4.98
CA SER A 259 15.20 20.08 -4.59
C SER A 259 15.91 18.94 -3.86
N ILE A 260 17.25 18.85 -4.01
CA ILE A 260 18.09 17.94 -3.21
C ILE A 260 18.00 18.20 -1.69
N HIS A 261 17.58 19.41 -1.31
CA HIS A 261 17.39 19.85 0.08
C HIS A 261 15.91 19.76 0.52
N ASP A 262 15.03 19.17 -0.30
CA ASP A 262 13.64 18.94 0.13
C ASP A 262 13.64 17.97 1.33
N PRO A 263 12.98 18.32 2.45
CA PRO A 263 13.05 17.50 3.66
C PRO A 263 12.34 16.16 3.52
N ASP A 264 11.33 16.07 2.65
CA ASP A 264 10.47 14.89 2.52
C ASP A 264 10.84 14.05 1.29
N TRP A 265 11.16 14.70 0.15
CA TRP A 265 11.30 14.03 -1.14
C TRP A 265 12.49 14.55 -1.96
N PRO A 266 13.74 14.52 -1.45
CA PRO A 266 14.91 14.94 -2.21
C PRO A 266 15.11 14.02 -3.42
N TRP A 267 15.26 14.64 -4.63
CA TRP A 267 15.26 13.87 -5.90
C TRP A 267 16.37 12.82 -5.97
N LEU A 268 17.53 13.10 -5.40
CA LEU A 268 18.67 12.19 -5.40
C LEU A 268 18.43 10.94 -4.54
N ALA A 269 17.52 11.03 -3.55
CA ALA A 269 17.12 9.87 -2.74
C ALA A 269 15.89 9.15 -3.34
N ILE A 270 14.90 9.91 -3.86
CA ILE A 270 13.65 9.28 -4.29
C ILE A 270 13.82 8.45 -5.58
N LEU A 271 14.61 8.91 -6.54
CA LEU A 271 14.80 8.21 -7.82
C LEU A 271 15.47 6.84 -7.63
N PRO A 272 16.70 6.73 -7.04
CA PRO A 272 17.32 5.43 -6.86
C PRO A 272 16.67 4.64 -5.70
N GLY A 273 16.28 5.29 -4.61
CA GLY A 273 15.65 4.62 -3.47
C GLY A 273 14.33 3.95 -3.84
N SER A 274 13.46 4.63 -4.59
CA SER A 274 12.22 4.01 -5.07
C SER A 274 12.50 2.85 -6.04
N ALA A 275 13.53 2.97 -6.90
CA ALA A 275 13.91 1.90 -7.82
C ALA A 275 14.44 0.65 -7.09
N ILE A 276 15.17 0.81 -5.98
CA ILE A 276 15.65 -0.30 -5.13
C ILE A 276 14.47 -1.06 -4.54
N ILE A 277 13.54 -0.32 -3.92
CA ILE A 277 12.30 -0.89 -3.35
C ILE A 277 11.48 -1.56 -4.45
N GLY A 278 11.32 -0.88 -5.58
CA GLY A 278 10.58 -1.39 -6.72
C GLY A 278 11.21 -2.66 -7.34
N PHE A 279 12.53 -2.74 -7.44
CA PHE A 279 13.21 -3.95 -7.93
C PHE A 279 12.93 -5.16 -7.03
N TRP A 280 13.08 -4.98 -5.71
CA TRP A 280 12.69 -6.03 -4.76
C TRP A 280 11.21 -6.42 -4.94
N TYR A 281 10.30 -5.46 -4.92
CA TYR A 281 8.87 -5.69 -4.96
C TYR A 281 8.40 -6.39 -6.24
N TRP A 282 8.83 -5.88 -7.41
CA TRP A 282 8.34 -6.37 -8.69
C TRP A 282 9.06 -7.62 -9.18
N CYS A 283 10.37 -7.74 -8.94
CA CYS A 283 11.18 -8.81 -9.51
C CYS A 283 11.40 -9.99 -8.55
N THR A 284 11.22 -9.81 -7.23
CA THR A 284 11.66 -10.80 -6.24
C THR A 284 10.66 -11.09 -5.11
N ASP A 285 9.63 -10.26 -4.92
CA ASP A 285 8.65 -10.52 -3.86
C ASP A 285 7.71 -11.68 -4.25
N GLN A 286 7.60 -12.65 -3.35
CA GLN A 286 6.83 -13.89 -3.57
C GLN A 286 5.40 -13.61 -4.04
N TYR A 287 4.69 -12.69 -3.35
CA TYR A 287 3.27 -12.52 -3.64
C TYR A 287 2.98 -11.85 -5.00
N ILE A 288 3.96 -11.19 -5.61
CA ILE A 288 3.87 -10.66 -6.98
C ILE A 288 4.37 -11.70 -7.99
N VAL A 289 5.60 -12.20 -7.81
CA VAL A 289 6.25 -13.09 -8.77
C VAL A 289 5.50 -14.42 -8.91
N GLN A 290 4.83 -14.89 -7.87
CA GLN A 290 4.06 -16.13 -7.89
C GLN A 290 3.01 -16.19 -9.03
N ARG A 291 2.45 -15.03 -9.46
CA ARG A 291 1.52 -14.96 -10.61
C ARG A 291 2.22 -15.28 -11.91
N VAL A 292 3.44 -14.80 -12.05
CA VAL A 292 4.27 -15.06 -13.22
C VAL A 292 4.70 -16.52 -13.28
N LEU A 293 5.02 -17.13 -12.10
CA LEU A 293 5.34 -18.55 -11.97
C LEU A 293 4.14 -19.46 -12.30
N ALA A 294 2.91 -18.96 -12.19
CA ALA A 294 1.68 -19.67 -12.54
C ALA A 294 1.38 -19.68 -14.04
N GLY A 295 2.16 -18.98 -14.85
CA GLY A 295 1.96 -18.88 -16.30
C GLY A 295 2.17 -20.21 -17.03
N LYS A 296 1.38 -20.40 -18.09
CA LYS A 296 1.42 -21.60 -18.94
C LYS A 296 2.79 -21.79 -19.63
N ASN A 297 3.40 -20.70 -20.04
CA ASN A 297 4.70 -20.66 -20.71
C ASN A 297 5.31 -19.26 -20.59
N GLN A 298 6.56 -19.08 -21.08
CA GLN A 298 7.26 -17.81 -21.06
C GLN A 298 6.51 -16.69 -21.80
N GLN A 299 5.83 -17.01 -22.91
CA GLN A 299 5.09 -16.04 -23.71
C GLN A 299 3.92 -15.45 -22.91
N GLU A 300 3.09 -16.32 -22.29
CA GLU A 300 1.96 -15.90 -21.45
C GLU A 300 2.44 -15.07 -20.24
N SER A 301 3.49 -15.53 -19.56
CA SER A 301 4.07 -14.83 -18.42
C SER A 301 4.61 -13.43 -18.82
N ARG A 302 5.34 -13.32 -19.92
CA ARG A 302 5.88 -12.04 -20.41
C ARG A 302 4.77 -11.09 -20.83
N ARG A 303 3.79 -11.54 -21.60
CA ARG A 303 2.65 -10.71 -22.02
C ARG A 303 1.82 -10.25 -20.82
N GLY A 304 1.66 -11.12 -19.82
CA GLY A 304 1.03 -10.76 -18.55
C GLY A 304 1.79 -9.65 -17.82
N THR A 305 3.12 -9.68 -17.81
CA THR A 305 3.92 -8.58 -17.22
C THR A 305 3.84 -7.29 -18.06
N ILE A 306 3.77 -7.37 -19.39
CA ILE A 306 3.57 -6.18 -20.24
C ILE A 306 2.20 -5.55 -19.93
N LEU A 307 1.13 -6.34 -19.85
CA LEU A 307 -0.20 -5.84 -19.46
C LEU A 307 -0.18 -5.20 -18.06
N ALA A 308 0.46 -5.86 -17.09
CA ALA A 308 0.60 -5.33 -15.75
C ALA A 308 1.40 -4.02 -15.72
N ALA A 309 2.41 -3.86 -16.57
CA ALA A 309 3.20 -2.64 -16.71
C ALA A 309 2.34 -1.47 -17.24
N PHE A 310 1.45 -1.70 -18.20
CA PHE A 310 0.47 -0.70 -18.63
C PHE A 310 -0.47 -0.33 -17.49
N PHE A 311 -1.02 -1.31 -16.79
CA PHE A 311 -1.91 -1.05 -15.69
C PHE A 311 -1.23 -0.29 -14.55
N LYS A 312 0.09 -0.52 -14.31
CA LYS A 312 0.87 0.16 -13.26
C LYS A 312 1.03 1.66 -13.49
N LEU A 313 0.79 2.16 -14.69
CA LEU A 313 0.80 3.61 -14.98
C LEU A 313 -0.51 4.29 -14.56
N THR A 314 -1.60 3.53 -14.43
CA THR A 314 -2.93 4.10 -14.15
C THR A 314 -3.09 4.68 -12.75
N PRO A 315 -2.50 4.14 -11.65
CA PRO A 315 -2.74 4.61 -10.30
C PRO A 315 -2.41 6.08 -10.05
N VAL A 316 -1.46 6.66 -10.79
CA VAL A 316 -1.20 8.11 -10.71
C VAL A 316 -2.47 8.89 -11.04
N PHE A 317 -3.14 8.53 -12.13
CA PHE A 317 -4.32 9.25 -12.59
C PHE A 317 -5.59 8.85 -11.83
N ILE A 318 -5.69 7.61 -11.37
CA ILE A 318 -6.92 7.09 -10.78
C ILE A 318 -6.94 7.08 -9.24
N PHE A 319 -5.82 7.40 -8.59
CA PHE A 319 -5.73 7.53 -7.12
C PHE A 319 -4.99 8.79 -6.69
N LEU A 320 -3.76 9.01 -7.17
CA LEU A 320 -2.94 10.15 -6.73
C LEU A 320 -3.59 11.49 -7.13
N VAL A 321 -3.94 11.64 -8.40
CA VAL A 321 -4.60 12.86 -8.90
C VAL A 321 -5.97 13.09 -8.24
N PRO A 322 -6.86 12.10 -8.05
CA PRO A 322 -8.05 12.28 -7.23
C PRO A 322 -7.76 12.79 -5.82
N GLY A 323 -6.69 12.34 -5.16
CA GLY A 323 -6.25 12.92 -3.88
C GLY A 323 -5.94 14.42 -3.99
N MET A 324 -5.23 14.82 -5.04
CA MET A 324 -4.95 16.25 -5.32
C MET A 324 -6.23 17.04 -5.62
N VAL A 325 -7.18 16.44 -6.35
CA VAL A 325 -8.51 17.04 -6.63
C VAL A 325 -9.28 17.24 -5.32
N ALA A 326 -9.28 16.23 -4.44
CA ALA A 326 -9.90 16.35 -3.12
C ALA A 326 -9.29 17.51 -2.31
N PHE A 327 -7.97 17.64 -2.32
CA PHE A 327 -7.30 18.79 -1.70
C PHE A 327 -7.77 20.13 -2.30
N ALA A 328 -7.79 20.25 -3.63
CA ALA A 328 -8.24 21.46 -4.31
C ALA A 328 -9.70 21.79 -3.97
N LEU A 329 -10.59 20.81 -3.87
CA LEU A 329 -11.99 20.99 -3.47
C LEU A 329 -12.10 21.53 -2.03
N THR A 330 -11.28 21.05 -1.09
CA THR A 330 -11.29 21.58 0.29
C THR A 330 -10.84 23.04 0.37
N GLN A 331 -10.01 23.51 -0.58
CA GLN A 331 -9.54 24.89 -0.64
C GLN A 331 -10.50 25.82 -1.41
N THR A 332 -11.50 25.27 -2.12
CA THR A 332 -12.43 26.04 -2.94
C THR A 332 -13.59 26.57 -2.08
N PRO A 333 -13.74 27.88 -1.90
CA PRO A 333 -14.86 28.44 -1.13
C PRO A 333 -16.20 28.03 -1.70
N GLY A 334 -17.12 27.59 -0.84
CA GLY A 334 -18.49 27.21 -1.23
C GLY A 334 -18.61 25.82 -1.91
N SER A 335 -17.54 25.02 -2.01
CA SER A 335 -17.59 23.67 -2.55
C SER A 335 -18.46 22.72 -1.72
N GLY A 336 -18.58 22.94 -0.41
CA GLY A 336 -19.23 22.04 0.55
C GLY A 336 -18.52 20.69 0.74
N PHE A 337 -17.37 20.47 0.04
CA PHE A 337 -16.63 19.22 0.11
C PHE A 337 -15.80 19.13 1.39
N THR A 338 -15.89 17.98 2.09
CA THR A 338 -15.13 17.72 3.33
C THR A 338 -14.50 16.33 3.29
N THR A 339 -13.35 16.17 3.92
CA THR A 339 -12.65 14.89 4.03
C THR A 339 -12.62 14.40 5.47
N GLY A 340 -13.38 13.36 5.79
CA GLY A 340 -13.25 12.60 7.05
C GLY A 340 -13.51 13.37 8.35
N GLY A 341 -14.26 14.48 8.32
CA GLY A 341 -14.52 15.33 9.46
C GLY A 341 -14.30 16.81 9.16
N ASP A 342 -14.55 17.69 10.14
CA ASP A 342 -14.32 19.12 9.99
C ASP A 342 -12.81 19.41 9.99
N ALA A 343 -12.31 20.11 8.96
CA ALA A 343 -10.91 20.50 8.82
C ALA A 343 -10.36 21.23 10.06
N ALA A 344 -11.27 21.79 10.88
CA ALA A 344 -10.92 22.54 12.09
C ALA A 344 -10.24 21.69 13.17
N TYR A 345 -10.52 20.37 13.24
CA TYR A 345 -9.99 19.49 14.30
C TYR A 345 -9.50 18.12 13.81
N THR A 346 -9.40 17.93 12.49
CA THR A 346 -8.84 16.71 11.89
C THR A 346 -7.46 17.01 11.33
N SER A 347 -6.46 16.17 11.60
CA SER A 347 -5.12 16.37 11.04
C SER A 347 -5.13 16.24 9.52
N LEU A 348 -4.22 16.95 8.84
CA LEU A 348 -4.09 16.91 7.37
C LEU A 348 -3.88 15.47 6.84
N VAL A 349 -3.17 14.64 7.61
CA VAL A 349 -2.95 13.23 7.27
C VAL A 349 -4.26 12.43 7.32
N ALA A 350 -5.05 12.58 8.38
CA ALA A 350 -6.34 11.90 8.51
C ALA A 350 -7.34 12.35 7.45
N GLN A 351 -7.31 13.64 7.07
CA GLN A 351 -8.08 14.15 5.94
C GLN A 351 -7.64 13.49 4.62
N GLY A 352 -6.33 13.33 4.43
CA GLY A 352 -5.75 12.65 3.27
C GLY A 352 -6.18 11.18 3.19
N ASP A 353 -6.12 10.44 4.30
CA ASP A 353 -6.51 9.03 4.35
C ASP A 353 -8.00 8.82 3.96
N ALA A 354 -8.85 9.79 4.26
CA ALA A 354 -10.27 9.77 3.87
C ALA A 354 -10.56 10.41 2.48
N ALA A 355 -9.58 11.03 1.83
CA ALA A 355 -9.80 11.86 0.64
C ALA A 355 -10.51 11.10 -0.50
N TYR A 356 -10.04 9.91 -0.86
CA TYR A 356 -10.60 9.13 -1.94
C TYR A 356 -12.03 8.64 -1.64
N THR A 357 -12.24 8.13 -0.45
CA THR A 357 -13.57 7.66 -0.01
C THR A 357 -14.58 8.79 0.11
N SER A 358 -14.14 9.99 0.51
CA SER A 358 -14.96 11.19 0.53
C SER A 358 -15.38 11.64 -0.87
N LEU A 359 -14.48 11.54 -1.87
CA LEU A 359 -14.87 11.77 -3.28
C LEU A 359 -15.94 10.79 -3.73
N VAL A 360 -15.80 9.50 -3.40
CA VAL A 360 -16.81 8.47 -3.71
C VAL A 360 -18.15 8.83 -3.07
N ALA A 361 -18.14 9.16 -1.79
CA ALA A 361 -19.36 9.41 -1.02
C ALA A 361 -20.10 10.69 -1.43
N GLN A 362 -19.38 11.77 -1.79
CA GLN A 362 -19.97 13.09 -1.98
C GLN A 362 -20.12 13.50 -3.46
N ILE A 363 -19.30 12.97 -4.38
CA ILE A 363 -19.29 13.44 -5.77
C ILE A 363 -19.98 12.45 -6.73
N LEU A 364 -19.86 11.14 -6.47
CA LEU A 364 -20.40 10.16 -7.40
C LEU A 364 -21.93 10.06 -7.32
N PRO A 365 -22.62 9.97 -8.47
CA PRO A 365 -24.04 9.65 -8.50
C PRO A 365 -24.29 8.22 -8.04
N HIS A 366 -25.52 7.98 -7.58
CA HIS A 366 -25.98 6.65 -7.18
C HIS A 366 -25.85 5.64 -8.33
N GLY A 367 -25.54 4.40 -8.01
CA GLY A 367 -25.19 3.33 -8.95
C GLY A 367 -23.69 3.30 -9.25
N LEU A 368 -23.08 4.40 -9.70
CA LEU A 368 -21.63 4.50 -9.82
C LEU A 368 -20.93 4.44 -8.46
N ARG A 369 -21.51 5.07 -7.45
CA ARG A 369 -21.06 5.02 -6.06
C ARG A 369 -20.98 3.58 -5.56
N GLY A 370 -22.06 2.81 -5.73
CA GLY A 370 -22.10 1.40 -5.37
C GLY A 370 -21.06 0.56 -6.11
N MET A 371 -20.87 0.81 -7.42
CA MET A 371 -19.88 0.09 -8.22
C MET A 371 -18.44 0.38 -7.78
N VAL A 372 -18.12 1.65 -7.49
CA VAL A 372 -16.78 2.03 -7.01
C VAL A 372 -16.52 1.49 -5.62
N ALA A 373 -17.51 1.55 -4.72
CA ALA A 373 -17.43 0.95 -3.40
C ALA A 373 -17.11 -0.56 -3.47
N CYS A 374 -17.80 -1.29 -4.37
CA CYS A 374 -17.46 -2.68 -4.68
C CYS A 374 -16.02 -2.84 -5.14
N GLY A 375 -15.59 -2.02 -6.10
CA GLY A 375 -14.23 -2.03 -6.61
C GLY A 375 -13.19 -1.86 -5.50
N MET A 376 -13.44 -0.95 -4.54
CA MET A 376 -12.56 -0.72 -3.39
C MET A 376 -12.49 -1.93 -2.46
N ILE A 377 -13.63 -2.48 -2.05
CA ILE A 377 -13.70 -3.64 -1.15
C ILE A 377 -13.00 -4.84 -1.79
N VAL A 378 -13.26 -5.07 -3.06
CA VAL A 378 -12.72 -6.21 -3.79
C VAL A 378 -11.21 -6.05 -4.05
N ALA A 379 -10.71 -4.82 -4.27
CA ALA A 379 -9.27 -4.56 -4.33
C ALA A 379 -8.57 -4.94 -3.01
N LEU A 380 -9.17 -4.59 -1.87
CA LEU A 380 -8.66 -5.01 -0.56
C LEU A 380 -8.68 -6.54 -0.41
N MET A 381 -9.75 -7.21 -0.83
CA MET A 381 -9.86 -8.67 -0.81
C MET A 381 -8.84 -9.34 -1.73
N ALA A 382 -8.61 -8.81 -2.93
CA ALA A 382 -7.61 -9.34 -3.88
C ALA A 382 -6.19 -9.25 -3.35
N SER A 383 -5.84 -8.09 -2.79
CA SER A 383 -4.55 -7.85 -2.14
C SER A 383 -4.35 -8.79 -0.95
N LEU A 384 -5.37 -8.91 -0.08
CA LEU A 384 -5.34 -9.74 1.11
C LEU A 384 -5.22 -11.24 0.77
N GLY A 385 -6.07 -11.75 -0.13
CA GLY A 385 -6.03 -13.14 -0.59
C GLY A 385 -4.70 -13.53 -1.21
N SER A 386 -4.08 -12.60 -1.90
CA SER A 386 -2.75 -12.76 -2.49
C SER A 386 -1.67 -12.94 -1.43
N LYS A 387 -1.72 -12.15 -0.36
CA LYS A 387 -0.79 -12.21 0.77
C LYS A 387 -0.99 -13.50 1.57
N PHE A 388 -2.24 -13.92 1.79
CA PHE A 388 -2.56 -15.21 2.42
C PHE A 388 -1.98 -16.38 1.63
N ASN A 389 -2.23 -16.42 0.31
CA ASN A 389 -1.75 -17.51 -0.52
C ASN A 389 -0.21 -17.52 -0.60
N ALA A 390 0.46 -16.37 -0.72
CA ALA A 390 1.92 -16.29 -0.76
C ALA A 390 2.55 -16.80 0.55
N SER A 391 2.02 -16.38 1.70
CA SER A 391 2.51 -16.82 3.02
C SER A 391 2.31 -18.33 3.22
N ALA A 392 1.15 -18.86 2.82
CA ALA A 392 0.88 -20.29 2.89
C ALA A 392 1.78 -21.11 1.92
N THR A 393 2.11 -20.54 0.76
CA THR A 393 3.06 -21.14 -0.19
C THR A 393 4.45 -21.25 0.42
N LEU A 394 4.95 -20.16 1.01
CA LEU A 394 6.26 -20.15 1.68
C LEU A 394 6.30 -21.18 2.80
N PHE A 395 5.29 -21.22 3.68
CA PHE A 395 5.25 -22.21 4.74
C PHE A 395 5.23 -23.64 4.20
N THR A 396 4.35 -23.94 3.25
CA THR A 396 4.15 -25.31 2.77
C THR A 396 5.33 -25.79 1.92
N MET A 397 5.84 -24.96 1.00
CA MET A 397 6.86 -25.39 0.06
C MET A 397 8.27 -25.27 0.63
N ASP A 398 8.53 -24.25 1.50
CA ASP A 398 9.87 -23.99 2.00
C ASP A 398 10.16 -24.67 3.34
N PHE A 399 9.14 -24.94 4.17
CA PHE A 399 9.32 -25.60 5.47
C PHE A 399 8.68 -27.00 5.51
N TYR A 400 7.36 -27.11 5.29
CA TYR A 400 6.68 -28.39 5.46
C TYR A 400 7.20 -29.46 4.50
N ARG A 401 7.34 -29.15 3.22
CA ARG A 401 7.86 -30.07 2.21
C ARG A 401 9.30 -30.50 2.48
N GLU A 402 10.08 -29.62 3.10
CA GLU A 402 11.45 -29.94 3.54
C GLU A 402 11.47 -30.93 4.70
N TRP A 403 10.55 -30.77 5.65
CA TRP A 403 10.43 -31.71 6.78
C TRP A 403 9.79 -33.04 6.39
N HIS A 404 8.97 -33.04 5.34
CA HIS A 404 8.23 -34.22 4.84
C HIS A 404 8.41 -34.39 3.33
N PRO A 405 9.60 -34.78 2.84
CA PRO A 405 9.89 -34.87 1.39
C PRO A 405 9.02 -35.87 0.63
N THR A 406 8.45 -36.86 1.33
CA THR A 406 7.59 -37.92 0.79
C THR A 406 6.09 -37.59 0.85
N ALA A 407 5.73 -36.37 1.27
CA ALA A 407 4.33 -35.97 1.37
C ALA A 407 3.63 -36.07 0.01
N SER A 408 2.39 -36.59 0.02
CA SER A 408 1.59 -36.65 -1.20
C SER A 408 1.12 -35.24 -1.62
N GLY A 409 0.84 -35.05 -2.91
CA GLY A 409 0.31 -33.76 -3.39
C GLY A 409 -0.99 -33.33 -2.69
N ARG A 410 -1.86 -34.29 -2.32
CA ARG A 410 -3.07 -34.01 -1.53
C ARG A 410 -2.73 -33.50 -0.11
N THR A 411 -1.70 -34.06 0.51
CA THR A 411 -1.23 -33.61 1.83
C THR A 411 -0.68 -32.18 1.75
N GLU A 412 0.08 -31.83 0.70
CA GLU A 412 0.53 -30.46 0.48
C GLU A 412 -0.63 -29.45 0.38
N VAL A 413 -1.72 -29.83 -0.30
CA VAL A 413 -2.93 -29.00 -0.40
C VAL A 413 -3.61 -28.84 0.96
N ILE A 414 -3.74 -29.91 1.75
CA ILE A 414 -4.35 -29.85 3.09
C ILE A 414 -3.52 -28.94 4.01
N VAL A 415 -2.20 -29.13 4.03
CA VAL A 415 -1.29 -28.29 4.82
C VAL A 415 -1.35 -26.83 4.36
N GLY A 416 -1.42 -26.58 3.06
CA GLY A 416 -1.59 -25.25 2.52
C GLY A 416 -2.88 -24.57 2.98
N ARG A 417 -3.98 -25.31 3.04
CA ARG A 417 -5.26 -24.80 3.57
C ARG A 417 -5.19 -24.48 5.06
N ILE A 418 -4.58 -25.36 5.85
CA ILE A 418 -4.38 -25.16 7.28
C ILE A 418 -3.46 -23.96 7.51
N ALA A 419 -2.37 -23.86 6.77
CA ALA A 419 -1.46 -22.72 6.84
C ALA A 419 -2.17 -21.40 6.48
N THR A 420 -2.99 -21.40 5.42
CA THR A 420 -3.79 -20.22 5.07
C THR A 420 -4.73 -19.82 6.22
N ALA A 421 -5.44 -20.78 6.82
CA ALA A 421 -6.34 -20.52 7.94
C ALA A 421 -5.59 -19.95 9.17
N ALA A 422 -4.43 -20.53 9.49
CA ALA A 422 -3.58 -20.05 10.57
C ALA A 422 -3.08 -18.61 10.32
N ILE A 423 -2.67 -18.31 9.08
CA ILE A 423 -2.20 -16.96 8.68
C ILE A 423 -3.32 -15.94 8.75
N VAL A 424 -4.54 -16.29 8.34
CA VAL A 424 -5.73 -15.44 8.50
C VAL A 424 -5.96 -15.12 9.98
N PHE A 425 -5.92 -16.13 10.83
CA PHE A 425 -6.11 -15.96 12.27
C PHE A 425 -5.03 -15.07 12.90
N ILE A 426 -3.75 -15.34 12.60
CA ILE A 426 -2.63 -14.52 13.10
C ILE A 426 -2.75 -13.07 12.59
N GLY A 427 -3.13 -12.89 11.32
CA GLY A 427 -3.35 -11.57 10.73
C GLY A 427 -4.42 -10.77 11.47
N ILE A 428 -5.54 -11.39 11.81
CA ILE A 428 -6.62 -10.76 12.60
C ILE A 428 -6.11 -10.37 13.99
N CYS A 429 -5.39 -11.25 14.68
CA CYS A 429 -4.82 -10.95 16.00
C CYS A 429 -3.82 -9.78 15.92
N TRP A 430 -3.01 -9.70 14.86
CA TRP A 430 -2.01 -8.66 14.69
C TRP A 430 -2.60 -7.27 14.36
N VAL A 431 -3.81 -7.21 13.82
CA VAL A 431 -4.50 -5.93 13.57
C VAL A 431 -4.68 -5.12 14.86
N LEU A 432 -4.87 -5.78 16.00
CA LEU A 432 -4.91 -5.12 17.33
C LEU A 432 -3.65 -4.32 17.62
N VAL A 433 -2.49 -4.89 17.25
CA VAL A 433 -1.19 -4.22 17.43
C VAL A 433 -1.09 -3.01 16.52
N ILE A 434 -1.48 -3.14 15.23
CA ILE A 434 -1.43 -2.02 14.28
C ILE A 434 -2.36 -0.88 14.68
N LYS A 435 -3.58 -1.18 15.12
CA LYS A 435 -4.53 -0.16 15.61
C LYS A 435 -3.93 0.67 16.75
N SER A 436 -3.06 0.07 17.58
CA SER A 436 -2.39 0.77 18.67
C SER A 436 -1.19 1.65 18.26
N LEU A 437 -0.72 1.55 17.00
CA LEU A 437 0.51 2.24 16.57
C LEU A 437 0.33 3.72 16.22
N HIS A 438 -0.89 4.18 15.89
CA HIS A 438 -1.24 5.59 15.59
C HIS A 438 -0.30 6.29 14.58
N MET A 439 0.17 5.58 13.56
CA MET A 439 1.08 6.10 12.53
C MET A 439 0.39 6.21 11.17
N PRO A 440 0.80 7.15 10.29
CA PRO A 440 0.39 7.15 8.89
C PRO A 440 0.75 5.82 8.23
N LEU A 441 -0.26 5.08 7.80
CA LEU A 441 -0.10 3.70 7.34
C LEU A 441 0.84 3.57 6.15
N TYR A 442 0.74 4.48 5.19
CA TYR A 442 1.52 4.41 3.95
C TYR A 442 3.02 4.62 4.22
N GLU A 443 3.36 5.64 5.00
CA GLU A 443 4.74 5.94 5.35
C GLU A 443 5.38 4.79 6.13
N TYR A 444 4.67 4.22 7.09
CA TYR A 444 5.13 3.05 7.83
C TYR A 444 5.46 1.87 6.89
N LEU A 445 4.55 1.57 5.95
CA LEU A 445 4.75 0.47 5.01
C LEU A 445 5.96 0.70 4.11
N GLN A 446 6.14 1.91 3.60
CA GLN A 446 7.26 2.25 2.72
C GLN A 446 8.59 2.23 3.46
N ASN A 447 8.63 2.72 4.70
CA ASN A 447 9.83 2.68 5.53
C ASN A 447 10.28 1.25 5.82
N VAL A 448 9.37 0.37 6.25
CA VAL A 448 9.69 -1.05 6.48
C VAL A 448 10.19 -1.71 5.21
N GLN A 449 9.55 -1.45 4.07
CA GLN A 449 9.99 -1.98 2.78
C GLN A 449 11.36 -1.41 2.38
N GLY A 450 11.59 -0.12 2.61
CA GLY A 450 12.87 0.55 2.35
C GLY A 450 14.04 -0.04 3.11
N TYR A 451 13.82 -0.50 4.34
CA TYR A 451 14.89 -1.08 5.16
C TYR A 451 15.18 -2.54 4.86
N LEU A 452 14.20 -3.30 4.39
CA LEU A 452 14.38 -4.73 4.08
C LEU A 452 14.80 -4.96 2.62
N SER A 453 14.33 -4.14 1.70
CA SER A 453 14.53 -4.33 0.27
C SER A 453 15.98 -4.30 -0.22
N PRO A 454 16.92 -3.46 0.30
CA PRO A 454 18.26 -3.37 -0.25
C PRO A 454 19.03 -4.68 -0.17
N ALA A 455 18.97 -5.36 0.98
CA ALA A 455 19.66 -6.63 1.17
C ALA A 455 19.13 -7.71 0.21
N ILE A 456 17.80 -7.80 0.06
CA ILE A 456 17.18 -8.77 -0.84
C ILE A 456 17.47 -8.41 -2.30
N ALA A 457 17.39 -7.13 -2.66
CA ALA A 457 17.70 -6.65 -4.00
C ALA A 457 19.12 -7.00 -4.45
N VAL A 458 20.11 -6.81 -3.58
CA VAL A 458 21.50 -7.19 -3.84
C VAL A 458 21.65 -8.70 -4.06
N LEU A 459 21.05 -9.53 -3.21
CA LEU A 459 21.11 -10.98 -3.36
C LEU A 459 20.59 -11.43 -4.72
N PHE A 460 19.44 -10.91 -5.13
CA PHE A 460 18.85 -11.29 -6.41
C PHE A 460 19.59 -10.67 -7.58
N ALA A 461 19.95 -9.38 -7.53
CA ALA A 461 20.69 -8.73 -8.62
C ALA A 461 22.04 -9.40 -8.87
N LEU A 462 22.88 -9.55 -7.85
CA LEU A 462 24.18 -10.21 -8.00
C LEU A 462 24.02 -11.73 -8.19
N GLY A 463 23.04 -12.36 -7.57
CA GLY A 463 22.75 -13.78 -7.76
C GLY A 463 22.38 -14.13 -9.20
N VAL A 464 21.57 -13.30 -9.83
CA VAL A 464 21.11 -13.47 -11.20
C VAL A 464 22.16 -13.05 -12.23
N PHE A 465 22.75 -11.87 -12.06
CA PHE A 465 23.58 -11.25 -13.11
C PHE A 465 25.08 -11.42 -12.91
N TRP A 466 25.55 -11.89 -11.76
CA TRP A 466 26.99 -12.05 -11.51
C TRP A 466 27.39 -13.49 -11.20
N LYS A 467 28.10 -14.12 -12.15
CA LYS A 467 28.52 -15.52 -12.07
C LYS A 467 29.43 -15.83 -10.87
N ARG A 468 30.23 -14.85 -10.43
CA ARG A 468 31.24 -15.01 -9.37
C ARG A 468 30.66 -14.97 -7.96
N ALA A 469 29.41 -14.56 -7.79
CA ALA A 469 28.75 -14.51 -6.48
C ALA A 469 28.74 -15.87 -5.77
N THR A 470 29.20 -15.91 -4.50
CA THR A 470 29.38 -17.14 -3.72
C THR A 470 28.35 -17.26 -2.59
N ALA A 471 28.09 -18.49 -2.12
CA ALA A 471 27.13 -18.74 -1.04
C ALA A 471 27.51 -18.09 0.30
N PRO A 472 28.77 -18.11 0.77
CA PRO A 472 29.16 -17.38 1.98
C PRO A 472 28.96 -15.89 1.86
N ALA A 473 29.27 -15.30 0.70
CA ALA A 473 29.08 -13.88 0.45
C ALA A 473 27.59 -13.49 0.51
N ALA A 474 26.74 -14.27 -0.12
CA ALA A 474 25.29 -14.06 -0.09
C ALA A 474 24.74 -14.10 1.34
N LEU A 475 25.15 -15.10 2.12
CA LEU A 475 24.68 -15.23 3.50
C LEU A 475 25.12 -14.05 4.38
N TRP A 476 26.40 -13.69 4.37
CA TRP A 476 26.90 -12.59 5.19
C TRP A 476 26.38 -11.22 4.75
N ALA A 477 26.32 -10.95 3.45
CA ALA A 477 25.72 -9.72 2.94
C ALA A 477 24.24 -9.59 3.35
N PHE A 478 23.51 -10.72 3.30
CA PHE A 478 22.11 -10.75 3.72
C PHE A 478 21.96 -10.50 5.22
N VAL A 479 22.72 -11.18 6.06
CA VAL A 479 22.67 -11.02 7.52
C VAL A 479 23.01 -9.57 7.92
N VAL A 480 24.11 -9.01 7.39
CA VAL A 480 24.51 -7.64 7.70
C VAL A 480 23.48 -6.62 7.20
N GLY A 481 22.98 -6.80 5.97
CA GLY A 481 21.94 -5.95 5.43
C GLY A 481 20.63 -6.00 6.24
N MET A 482 20.22 -7.18 6.69
CA MET A 482 19.03 -7.33 7.55
C MET A 482 19.25 -6.71 8.93
N LEU A 483 20.42 -6.90 9.55
CA LEU A 483 20.74 -6.26 10.83
C LEU A 483 20.74 -4.73 10.70
N GLY A 484 21.28 -4.18 9.61
CA GLY A 484 21.18 -2.75 9.31
C GLY A 484 19.74 -2.29 9.15
N GLY A 485 18.95 -3.02 8.37
CA GLY A 485 17.52 -2.71 8.17
C GLY A 485 16.70 -2.74 9.46
N PHE A 486 16.82 -3.80 10.25
CA PHE A 486 16.14 -3.89 11.55
C PHE A 486 16.67 -2.89 12.58
N GLY A 487 17.97 -2.58 12.56
CA GLY A 487 18.56 -1.54 13.41
C GLY A 487 17.94 -0.18 13.13
N ARG A 488 17.77 0.18 11.86
CA ARG A 488 17.10 1.43 11.47
C ARG A 488 15.63 1.43 11.84
N LEU A 489 14.92 0.33 11.60
CA LEU A 489 13.52 0.19 11.99
C LEU A 489 13.33 0.35 13.52
N ALA A 490 14.23 -0.23 14.32
CA ALA A 490 14.21 -0.05 15.76
C ALA A 490 14.47 1.41 16.15
N ALA A 491 15.42 2.09 15.51
CA ALA A 491 15.67 3.52 15.72
C ALA A 491 14.45 4.38 15.36
N ASP A 492 13.77 4.08 14.29
CA ASP A 492 12.54 4.78 13.89
C ASP A 492 11.40 4.58 14.91
N LEU A 493 11.24 3.36 15.43
CA LEU A 493 10.23 3.07 16.45
C LEU A 493 10.52 3.78 17.77
N ILE A 494 11.79 3.94 18.14
CA ILE A 494 12.21 4.56 19.40
C ILE A 494 12.26 6.09 19.29
N ILE A 495 12.69 6.63 18.14
CA ILE A 495 12.99 8.06 17.97
C ILE A 495 11.95 8.75 17.08
N ALA A 496 11.73 8.26 15.86
CA ALA A 496 10.85 8.94 14.90
C ALA A 496 9.38 8.85 15.31
N ARG A 497 8.93 7.71 15.84
CA ARG A 497 7.55 7.51 16.25
C ARG A 497 7.09 8.51 17.32
N PRO A 498 7.77 8.71 18.46
CA PRO A 498 7.39 9.73 19.45
C PRO A 498 7.32 11.13 18.84
N ILE A 499 8.28 11.48 17.98
CA ILE A 499 8.34 12.78 17.30
C ILE A 499 7.13 12.97 16.37
N ASN A 500 6.83 11.99 15.52
CA ASN A 500 5.72 12.06 14.59
C ASN A 500 4.36 12.06 15.29
N THR A 501 4.23 11.26 16.36
CA THR A 501 3.03 11.27 17.21
C THR A 501 2.80 12.64 17.83
N LEU A 502 3.84 13.23 18.43
CA LEU A 502 3.74 14.55 19.05
C LEU A 502 3.47 15.63 17.98
N LYS A 503 4.12 15.56 16.82
CA LYS A 503 3.88 16.47 15.70
C LYS A 503 2.42 16.43 15.25
N GLY A 504 1.84 15.24 15.05
CA GLY A 504 0.44 15.08 14.68
C GLY A 504 -0.53 15.70 15.71
N ILE A 505 -0.24 15.53 17.01
CA ILE A 505 -1.05 16.13 18.10
C ILE A 505 -0.89 17.66 18.11
N THR A 506 0.34 18.17 18.00
CA THR A 506 0.60 19.62 18.00
C THR A 506 -0.01 20.32 16.80
N ASP A 507 0.08 19.73 15.60
CA ASP A 507 -0.54 20.29 14.38
C ASP A 507 -2.09 20.29 14.51
N GLY A 508 -2.68 19.24 15.08
CA GLY A 508 -4.09 19.19 15.40
C GLY A 508 -4.49 20.23 16.44
N ASN A 509 -3.71 20.40 17.49
CA ASN A 509 -3.95 21.41 18.53
C ASN A 509 -3.90 22.83 17.97
N LEU A 510 -2.92 23.15 17.11
CA LEU A 510 -2.82 24.46 16.45
C LEU A 510 -4.05 24.71 15.55
N SER A 511 -4.51 23.71 14.84
CA SER A 511 -5.73 23.82 14.01
C SER A 511 -6.97 24.11 14.87
N MET A 512 -7.15 23.40 15.98
CA MET A 512 -8.25 23.63 16.92
C MET A 512 -8.19 25.02 17.59
N LEU A 513 -7.00 25.47 18.00
CA LEU A 513 -6.80 26.80 18.56
C LEU A 513 -7.16 27.89 17.55
N ASN A 514 -6.72 27.74 16.29
CA ASN A 514 -7.07 28.66 15.21
C ASN A 514 -8.59 28.71 14.93
N TYR A 515 -9.28 27.60 15.12
CA TYR A 515 -10.74 27.56 15.00
C TYR A 515 -11.43 28.25 16.18
N LEU A 516 -11.01 27.97 17.40
CA LEU A 516 -11.61 28.51 18.63
C LEU A 516 -11.43 30.04 18.75
N VAL A 517 -10.32 30.61 18.29
CA VAL A 517 -10.06 32.05 18.37
C VAL A 517 -10.95 32.85 17.41
N LYS A 518 -11.49 32.26 16.35
CA LYS A 518 -12.43 32.90 15.41
C LYS A 518 -13.81 33.19 16.01
N GLY A 519 -14.12 32.63 17.18
CA GLY A 519 -15.30 33.00 17.99
C GLY A 519 -16.64 32.43 17.52
N SER A 520 -16.75 31.82 16.35
CA SER A 520 -17.98 31.23 15.84
C SER A 520 -17.92 29.71 15.94
N VAL A 521 -18.04 29.16 17.15
CA VAL A 521 -18.00 27.72 17.39
C VAL A 521 -19.45 27.19 17.30
N ASN A 522 -19.76 26.57 16.17
CA ASN A 522 -21.07 25.92 15.97
C ASN A 522 -20.85 24.45 15.62
N VAL A 523 -21.25 23.55 16.51
CA VAL A 523 -21.13 22.09 16.30
C VAL A 523 -22.49 21.55 15.91
N ALA A 524 -22.58 20.94 14.73
CA ALA A 524 -23.78 20.22 14.33
C ALA A 524 -24.02 19.04 15.30
N ALA A 525 -25.29 18.80 15.66
CA ALA A 525 -25.67 17.76 16.62
C ALA A 525 -25.10 16.37 16.27
N GLU A 526 -24.96 16.08 14.99
CA GLU A 526 -24.40 14.84 14.42
C GLU A 526 -22.93 14.63 14.78
N LYS A 527 -22.17 15.70 14.97
CA LYS A 527 -20.73 15.65 15.30
C LYS A 527 -20.44 15.57 16.80
N THR A 528 -21.43 15.76 17.62
CA THR A 528 -21.29 15.74 19.09
C THR A 528 -20.71 14.42 19.59
N GLN A 529 -21.17 13.28 19.03
CA GLN A 529 -20.69 11.97 19.42
C GLN A 529 -19.23 11.75 18.97
N GLN A 530 -18.89 12.15 17.76
CA GLN A 530 -17.53 12.05 17.24
C GLN A 530 -16.51 12.82 18.09
N ILE A 531 -16.88 14.02 18.57
CA ILE A 531 -16.02 14.80 19.46
C ILE A 531 -15.88 14.11 20.83
N LYS A 532 -16.94 13.53 21.37
CA LYS A 532 -16.87 12.75 22.61
C LYS A 532 -15.96 11.55 22.48
N ASP A 533 -16.04 10.83 21.36
CA ASP A 533 -15.19 9.67 21.08
C ASP A 533 -13.71 10.08 20.97
N GLN A 534 -13.41 11.23 20.34
CA GLN A 534 -12.04 11.78 20.29
C GLN A 534 -11.53 12.19 21.68
N ILE A 535 -12.38 12.72 22.55
CA ILE A 535 -12.02 13.03 23.94
C ILE A 535 -11.71 11.74 24.71
N GLN A 536 -12.54 10.71 24.56
CA GLN A 536 -12.34 9.42 25.21
C GLN A 536 -11.04 8.74 24.72
N GLU A 537 -10.79 8.79 23.41
CA GLU A 537 -9.57 8.27 22.80
C GLU A 537 -8.33 9.01 23.34
N ALA A 538 -8.32 10.34 23.30
CA ALA A 538 -7.22 11.14 23.84
C ALA A 538 -6.98 10.87 25.34
N THR A 539 -8.05 10.69 26.12
CA THR A 539 -7.98 10.34 27.54
C THR A 539 -7.34 8.97 27.74
N SER A 540 -7.70 7.98 26.94
CA SER A 540 -7.11 6.64 27.01
C SER A 540 -5.61 6.64 26.66
N GLN A 541 -5.23 7.44 25.68
CA GLN A 541 -3.84 7.60 25.26
C GLN A 541 -2.96 8.24 26.34
N MET A 542 -3.51 9.11 27.18
CA MET A 542 -2.76 9.75 28.27
C MET A 542 -2.16 8.76 29.27
N ALA A 543 -2.79 7.59 29.47
CA ALA A 543 -2.34 6.60 30.47
C ALA A 543 -0.91 6.11 30.19
N SER A 544 -0.57 5.86 28.93
CA SER A 544 0.72 5.29 28.48
C SER A 544 1.65 6.29 27.78
N ALA A 545 1.26 7.55 27.65
CA ALA A 545 2.01 8.55 26.89
C ALA A 545 3.21 9.11 27.66
N LEU A 546 4.23 9.58 26.93
CA LEU A 546 5.34 10.36 27.51
C LEU A 546 4.82 11.68 28.10
N PRO A 547 5.50 12.28 29.11
CA PRO A 547 5.04 13.49 29.77
C PRO A 547 4.67 14.61 28.80
N LEU A 548 5.55 14.98 27.87
CA LEU A 548 5.28 16.01 26.88
C LEU A 548 4.08 15.68 25.95
N VAL A 549 3.85 14.42 25.66
CA VAL A 549 2.69 13.97 24.89
C VAL A 549 1.41 14.08 25.74
N LYS A 550 1.49 13.79 27.05
CA LYS A 550 0.36 13.98 27.98
C LYS A 550 -0.10 15.41 28.03
N ASP A 551 0.83 16.37 28.12
CA ASP A 551 0.50 17.80 28.15
C ASP A 551 -0.23 18.23 26.87
N GLN A 552 0.23 17.75 25.70
CA GLN A 552 -0.42 18.03 24.44
C GLN A 552 -1.79 17.35 24.27
N LEU A 553 -1.94 16.14 24.81
CA LEU A 553 -3.25 15.46 24.86
C LEU A 553 -4.23 16.20 25.80
N ALA A 554 -3.76 16.74 26.91
CA ALA A 554 -4.57 17.58 27.80
C ALA A 554 -5.07 18.85 27.08
N ILE A 555 -4.22 19.52 26.32
CA ILE A 555 -4.61 20.68 25.49
C ILE A 555 -5.65 20.24 24.45
N LYS A 556 -5.44 19.10 23.78
CA LYS A 556 -6.39 18.54 22.81
C LYS A 556 -7.77 18.33 23.43
N ILE A 557 -7.81 17.68 24.60
CA ILE A 557 -9.05 17.43 25.33
C ILE A 557 -9.76 18.73 25.69
N GLN A 558 -9.03 19.73 26.20
CA GLN A 558 -9.58 21.05 26.53
C GLN A 558 -10.16 21.74 25.30
N CYS A 559 -9.45 21.73 24.17
CA CYS A 559 -9.95 22.32 22.92
C CYS A 559 -11.22 21.62 22.44
N LEU A 560 -11.26 20.29 22.46
CA LEU A 560 -12.44 19.52 22.05
C LEU A 560 -13.64 19.78 22.98
N GLN A 561 -13.42 19.92 24.30
CA GLN A 561 -14.47 20.28 25.26
C GLN A 561 -15.00 21.69 25.01
N GLN A 562 -14.14 22.67 24.69
CA GLN A 562 -14.56 24.03 24.34
C GLN A 562 -15.36 24.04 23.02
N ILE A 563 -14.94 23.28 22.02
CA ILE A 563 -15.67 23.09 20.77
C ILE A 563 -17.06 22.51 21.07
N LEU A 564 -17.13 21.45 21.90
CA LEU A 564 -18.37 20.79 22.27
C LEU A 564 -19.31 21.72 23.06
N GLY A 565 -18.75 22.58 23.89
CA GLY A 565 -19.49 23.58 24.66
C GLY A 565 -19.87 24.84 23.88
N GLY A 566 -19.48 24.94 22.61
CA GLY A 566 -19.75 26.13 21.77
C GLY A 566 -19.04 27.39 22.24
N THR A 567 -17.95 27.27 23.03
CA THR A 567 -17.21 28.41 23.61
C THR A 567 -15.91 28.66 22.86
N GLY A 568 -15.72 29.90 22.39
CA GLY A 568 -14.43 30.35 21.84
C GLY A 568 -13.38 30.60 22.91
N ILE A 569 -12.18 30.97 22.49
CA ILE A 569 -11.06 31.39 23.36
C ILE A 569 -10.67 32.81 23.10
N THR A 570 -10.15 33.48 24.14
CA THR A 570 -9.60 34.85 23.99
C THR A 570 -8.26 34.83 23.26
N PRO A 571 -7.84 35.98 22.63
CA PRO A 571 -6.53 36.08 21.99
C PRO A 571 -5.37 35.76 22.96
N ASP A 572 -5.49 36.12 24.23
CA ASP A 572 -4.47 35.83 25.25
C ASP A 572 -4.35 34.35 25.53
N GLN A 573 -5.50 33.65 25.73
CA GLN A 573 -5.54 32.20 25.88
C GLN A 573 -5.02 31.48 24.63
N TYR A 574 -5.30 32.01 23.44
CA TYR A 574 -4.73 31.48 22.20
C TYR A 574 -3.21 31.56 22.19
N ASN A 575 -2.64 32.75 22.48
CA ASN A 575 -1.19 32.97 22.47
C ASN A 575 -0.47 32.11 23.53
N GLU A 576 -1.02 31.98 24.73
CA GLU A 576 -0.49 31.16 25.80
C GLU A 576 -0.42 29.68 25.34
N LYS A 577 -1.56 29.12 24.92
CA LYS A 577 -1.63 27.72 24.48
C LYS A 577 -0.78 27.45 23.23
N LYS A 578 -0.76 28.37 22.27
CA LYS A 578 0.08 28.29 21.07
C LYS A 578 1.56 28.17 21.42
N THR A 579 2.04 28.96 22.35
CA THR A 579 3.43 28.92 22.81
C THR A 579 3.80 27.57 23.40
N ILE A 580 2.92 26.99 24.22
CA ILE A 580 3.12 25.65 24.81
C ILE A 580 3.13 24.57 23.72
N VAL A 581 2.22 24.67 22.74
CA VAL A 581 2.14 23.70 21.65
C VAL A 581 3.38 23.75 20.77
N GLU A 582 3.82 24.96 20.39
CA GLU A 582 5.00 25.15 19.54
C GLU A 582 6.32 24.75 20.23
N ALA A 583 6.42 24.88 21.57
CA ALA A 583 7.60 24.49 22.33
C ALA A 583 7.73 22.96 22.54
N ALA A 584 6.65 22.20 22.45
CA ALA A 584 6.64 20.78 22.80
C ALA A 584 7.54 19.92 21.89
N LEU A 585 7.51 20.14 20.58
CA LEU A 585 8.29 19.35 19.63
C LEU A 585 9.80 19.58 19.75
N PRO A 586 10.32 20.83 19.86
CA PRO A 586 11.72 21.10 20.19
C PRO A 586 12.16 20.44 21.51
N ALA A 587 11.34 20.55 22.56
CA ALA A 587 11.65 19.95 23.87
C ALA A 587 11.80 18.43 23.79
N LEU A 588 10.89 17.73 23.09
CA LEU A 588 11.00 16.28 22.90
C LEU A 588 12.26 15.91 22.10
N LYS A 589 12.59 16.66 21.05
CA LYS A 589 13.80 16.41 20.27
C LYS A 589 15.07 16.56 21.12
N THR A 590 15.12 17.57 21.99
CA THR A 590 16.25 17.75 22.93
C THR A 590 16.34 16.58 23.90
N GLN A 591 15.24 16.16 24.50
CA GLN A 591 15.21 15.03 25.42
C GLN A 591 15.68 13.72 24.75
N LEU A 592 15.20 13.43 23.53
CA LEU A 592 15.60 12.25 22.77
C LEU A 592 17.08 12.32 22.33
N HIS A 593 17.58 13.53 22.04
CA HIS A 593 19.00 13.73 21.73
C HIS A 593 19.90 13.47 22.95
N GLU A 594 19.52 13.95 24.12
CA GLU A 594 20.22 13.65 25.38
C GLU A 594 20.23 12.17 25.70
N GLN A 595 19.12 11.48 25.44
CA GLN A 595 18.99 10.05 25.74
C GLN A 595 19.70 9.14 24.74
N TRP A 596 19.68 9.46 23.45
CA TRP A 596 20.12 8.57 22.35
C TRP A 596 21.32 9.10 21.56
N GLY A 597 21.76 10.35 21.78
CA GLY A 597 22.98 10.95 21.24
C GLY A 597 23.22 10.72 19.75
N LEU A 598 24.23 9.91 19.44
CA LEU A 598 24.61 9.61 18.03
C LEU A 598 23.50 8.90 17.24
N ILE A 599 22.72 8.02 17.88
CA ILE A 599 21.62 7.30 17.21
C ILE A 599 20.53 8.27 16.80
N PHE A 600 20.20 9.22 17.68
CA PHE A 600 19.25 10.30 17.39
C PHE A 600 19.75 11.16 16.22
N SER A 601 21.00 11.64 16.29
CA SER A 601 21.58 12.47 15.23
C SER A 601 21.63 11.75 13.89
N PHE A 602 22.00 10.47 13.89
CA PHE A 602 21.99 9.63 12.70
C PHE A 602 20.59 9.47 12.12
N GLN A 603 19.60 9.19 12.98
CA GLN A 603 18.21 8.97 12.55
C GLN A 603 17.58 10.26 12.00
N GLN A 604 17.84 11.43 12.61
CA GLN A 604 17.27 12.69 12.19
C GLN A 604 17.94 13.31 10.95
N ASN A 605 19.25 13.12 10.80
CA ASN A 605 20.03 13.76 9.72
C ASN A 605 20.10 12.94 8.44
N ILE A 606 19.87 11.62 8.52
CA ILE A 606 19.90 10.75 7.33
C ILE A 606 18.46 10.38 6.94
N HIS A 607 18.01 10.96 5.84
CA HIS A 607 16.72 10.60 5.26
C HIS A 607 16.63 9.10 4.99
N TRP A 608 15.48 8.49 5.23
CA TRP A 608 15.30 7.04 5.16
C TRP A 608 15.63 6.44 3.78
N LEU A 609 15.39 7.17 2.68
CA LEU A 609 15.75 6.73 1.33
C LEU A 609 17.27 6.74 1.12
N TYR A 610 18.02 7.77 1.59
CA TYR A 610 19.49 7.75 1.57
C TYR A 610 20.05 6.61 2.40
N TYR A 611 19.41 6.27 3.51
CA TYR A 611 19.78 5.10 4.28
C TYR A 611 19.59 3.80 3.47
N CYS A 612 18.47 3.67 2.75
CA CYS A 612 18.19 2.55 1.85
C CYS A 612 19.29 2.39 0.78
N GLU A 613 19.70 3.48 0.16
CA GLU A 613 20.81 3.50 -0.83
C GLU A 613 22.15 3.13 -0.21
N GLY A 614 22.48 3.72 0.93
CA GLY A 614 23.70 3.40 1.67
C GLY A 614 23.76 1.92 2.07
N LEU A 615 22.64 1.38 2.54
CA LEU A 615 22.53 -0.04 2.90
C LEU A 615 22.69 -0.95 1.68
N LEU A 616 22.16 -0.57 0.51
CA LEU A 616 22.36 -1.30 -0.74
C LEU A 616 23.87 -1.31 -1.10
N VAL A 617 24.54 -0.15 -1.05
CA VAL A 617 25.98 -0.04 -1.38
C VAL A 617 26.82 -0.90 -0.43
N VAL A 618 26.58 -0.81 0.88
CA VAL A 618 27.29 -1.61 1.88
C VAL A 618 27.07 -3.10 1.66
N THR A 619 25.82 -3.52 1.46
CA THR A 619 25.47 -4.93 1.22
C THR A 619 26.10 -5.45 -0.08
N ALA A 620 26.05 -4.65 -1.15
CA ALA A 620 26.67 -5.01 -2.43
C ALA A 620 28.20 -5.11 -2.32
N ALA A 621 28.83 -4.14 -1.68
CA ALA A 621 30.28 -4.15 -1.46
C ALA A 621 30.70 -5.38 -0.65
N LEU A 622 30.02 -5.70 0.44
CA LEU A 622 30.29 -6.92 1.22
C LEU A 622 30.15 -8.18 0.37
N MET A 623 29.06 -8.29 -0.40
CA MET A 623 28.86 -9.46 -1.24
C MET A 623 29.95 -9.58 -2.31
N ILE A 624 30.40 -8.48 -2.90
CA ILE A 624 31.48 -8.47 -3.91
C ILE A 624 32.81 -8.85 -3.25
N ILE A 625 33.18 -8.19 -2.16
CA ILE A 625 34.46 -8.41 -1.47
C ILE A 625 34.57 -9.87 -1.00
N ILE A 626 33.56 -10.36 -0.27
CA ILE A 626 33.57 -11.74 0.24
C ILE A 626 33.58 -12.74 -0.93
N SER A 627 32.82 -12.47 -2.00
CA SER A 627 32.85 -13.33 -3.19
C SER A 627 34.24 -13.41 -3.83
N LEU A 628 34.97 -12.30 -3.89
CA LEU A 628 36.33 -12.28 -4.46
C LEU A 628 37.35 -13.00 -3.58
N LEU A 629 37.19 -12.91 -2.26
CA LEU A 629 38.08 -13.54 -1.26
C LEU A 629 37.79 -15.03 -1.03
N THR A 630 36.61 -15.53 -1.41
CA THR A 630 36.24 -16.93 -1.23
C THR A 630 36.44 -17.76 -2.51
N ARG A 631 36.42 -19.08 -2.42
CA ARG A 631 36.51 -19.97 -3.57
C ARG A 631 35.41 -19.67 -4.60
N ALA A 632 35.71 -19.88 -5.88
CA ALA A 632 34.74 -19.73 -6.95
C ALA A 632 33.50 -20.63 -6.69
N PRO A 633 32.29 -20.18 -7.07
CA PRO A 633 31.09 -20.98 -6.88
C PRO A 633 31.14 -22.24 -7.75
N ASP A 634 30.45 -23.31 -7.31
CA ASP A 634 30.31 -24.55 -8.07
C ASP A 634 29.70 -24.23 -9.46
N PRO A 635 30.27 -24.71 -10.57
CA PRO A 635 29.70 -24.56 -11.91
C PRO A 635 28.24 -24.99 -12.00
N LYS A 636 27.80 -25.96 -11.16
CA LYS A 636 26.42 -26.41 -11.07
C LYS A 636 25.48 -25.29 -10.59
N THR A 637 25.93 -24.37 -9.76
CA THR A 637 25.12 -23.23 -9.28
C THR A 637 25.13 -22.06 -10.26
N VAL A 638 26.19 -21.93 -11.07
CA VAL A 638 26.32 -20.87 -12.09
C VAL A 638 25.29 -21.00 -13.21
N LYS A 639 24.84 -22.22 -13.50
CA LYS A 639 23.73 -22.44 -14.47
C LYS A 639 22.44 -21.71 -14.10
N TYR A 640 22.23 -21.38 -12.82
CA TYR A 640 21.07 -20.63 -12.32
C TYR A 640 21.24 -19.11 -12.41
N THR A 641 22.24 -18.63 -13.13
CA THR A 641 22.39 -17.21 -13.49
C THR A 641 21.70 -16.92 -14.83
N TYR A 642 21.45 -15.64 -15.11
CA TYR A 642 20.93 -15.20 -16.42
C TYR A 642 21.79 -15.70 -17.59
N TYR A 643 23.11 -15.65 -17.41
CA TYR A 643 24.09 -16.07 -18.43
C TYR A 643 24.36 -17.58 -18.48
N GLY A 644 23.76 -18.36 -17.58
CA GLY A 644 23.90 -19.81 -17.53
C GLY A 644 22.95 -20.57 -18.47
N ALA A 645 22.17 -19.89 -19.28
CA ALA A 645 21.24 -20.49 -20.24
C ALA A 645 21.99 -21.20 -21.37
N THR A 646 21.53 -22.42 -21.72
CA THR A 646 22.03 -23.18 -22.87
C THR A 646 21.61 -22.53 -24.19
N PRO A 647 22.25 -22.87 -25.33
CA PRO A 647 21.81 -22.39 -26.65
C PRO A 647 20.35 -22.70 -26.95
N GLU A 648 19.86 -23.90 -26.58
CA GLU A 648 18.48 -24.34 -26.78
C GLU A 648 17.51 -23.50 -25.94
N GLU A 649 17.84 -23.22 -24.67
CA GLU A 649 17.05 -22.36 -23.79
C GLU A 649 16.99 -20.92 -24.27
N LYS A 650 18.09 -20.38 -24.83
CA LYS A 650 18.13 -19.06 -25.47
C LYS A 650 17.25 -19.02 -26.72
N ALA A 651 17.29 -20.05 -27.54
CA ALA A 651 16.45 -20.18 -28.73
C ALA A 651 14.97 -20.26 -28.35
N ALA A 652 14.60 -21.05 -27.34
CA ALA A 652 13.26 -21.14 -26.80
C ALA A 652 12.77 -19.79 -26.26
N THR A 653 13.63 -19.06 -25.54
CA THR A 653 13.32 -17.71 -25.06
C THR A 653 13.13 -16.75 -26.22
N ARG A 654 13.96 -16.82 -27.27
CA ARG A 654 13.77 -15.98 -28.47
C ARG A 654 12.48 -16.29 -29.22
N ALA A 655 12.07 -17.54 -29.28
CA ALA A 655 10.83 -17.97 -29.90
C ALA A 655 9.57 -17.55 -29.09
N SER A 656 9.72 -17.23 -27.79
CA SER A 656 8.62 -16.89 -26.89
C SER A 656 8.13 -15.45 -26.97
N TRP A 657 8.64 -14.62 -27.90
CA TRP A 657 8.23 -13.22 -28.07
C TRP A 657 8.34 -12.76 -29.53
N ASN A 658 7.58 -11.73 -29.86
CA ASN A 658 7.53 -11.14 -31.21
C ASN A 658 7.73 -9.61 -31.16
N ALA A 659 7.70 -8.96 -32.34
CA ALA A 659 7.90 -7.52 -32.44
C ALA A 659 6.81 -6.71 -31.69
N MET A 660 5.56 -7.21 -31.63
CA MET A 660 4.50 -6.53 -30.88
C MET A 660 4.79 -6.47 -29.38
N ASP A 661 5.35 -7.53 -28.80
CA ASP A 661 5.71 -7.57 -27.39
C ASP A 661 6.79 -6.50 -27.06
N VAL A 662 7.72 -6.24 -28.00
CA VAL A 662 8.73 -5.17 -27.91
C VAL A 662 8.09 -3.79 -28.05
N VAL A 663 7.25 -3.59 -29.07
CA VAL A 663 6.57 -2.31 -29.30
C VAL A 663 5.73 -1.90 -28.09
N LEU A 664 4.94 -2.83 -27.54
CA LEU A 664 4.14 -2.56 -26.36
C LEU A 664 5.01 -2.20 -25.14
N SER A 665 6.13 -2.88 -24.95
CA SER A 665 7.08 -2.54 -23.89
C SER A 665 7.67 -1.14 -24.09
N LEU A 666 8.03 -0.77 -25.30
CA LEU A 666 8.56 0.57 -25.62
C LEU A 666 7.51 1.67 -25.42
N ILE A 667 6.24 1.39 -25.69
CA ILE A 667 5.15 2.35 -25.40
C ILE A 667 5.06 2.62 -23.90
N VAL A 668 5.15 1.59 -23.04
CA VAL A 668 5.17 1.78 -21.58
C VAL A 668 6.33 2.70 -21.18
N VAL A 669 7.54 2.42 -21.67
CA VAL A 669 8.73 3.25 -21.38
C VAL A 669 8.54 4.68 -21.90
N ALA A 670 8.00 4.86 -23.10
CA ALA A 670 7.75 6.18 -23.67
C ALA A 670 6.75 6.99 -22.83
N VAL A 671 5.68 6.36 -22.35
CA VAL A 671 4.70 7.03 -21.46
C VAL A 671 5.38 7.47 -20.17
N ILE A 672 6.22 6.62 -19.55
CA ILE A 672 6.98 6.98 -18.35
C ILE A 672 7.88 8.18 -18.62
N VAL A 673 8.67 8.16 -19.70
CA VAL A 673 9.57 9.26 -20.05
C VAL A 673 8.80 10.57 -20.29
N LEU A 674 7.70 10.51 -21.04
CA LEU A 674 6.84 11.69 -21.29
C LEU A 674 6.24 12.23 -19.99
N PHE A 675 5.86 11.34 -19.07
CA PHE A 675 5.36 11.74 -17.74
C PHE A 675 6.42 12.48 -16.95
N TYR A 676 7.65 11.97 -16.89
CA TYR A 676 8.78 12.65 -16.24
C TYR A 676 9.11 14.00 -16.90
N ILE A 677 9.11 14.09 -18.23
CA ILE A 677 9.33 15.38 -18.94
C ILE A 677 8.26 16.39 -18.59
N LYS A 678 7.00 15.96 -18.45
CA LYS A 678 5.87 16.87 -18.18
C LYS A 678 5.85 17.40 -16.76
N PHE A 679 6.24 16.56 -15.78
CA PHE A 679 6.12 16.87 -14.35
C PHE A 679 7.48 16.96 -13.63
N TRP A 680 8.56 17.16 -14.38
CA TRP A 680 9.94 17.28 -13.86
C TRP A 680 10.06 18.26 -12.70
#